data_75c523a57064aafc7dbaf666dbce9b8b
#
_entry.id   75c523a57064aafc7dbaf666dbce9b8b
#
_cell.length_a   1.000
_cell.length_b   1.000
_cell.length_c   1.000
_cell.angle_alpha   90.00
_cell.angle_beta   90.00
_cell.angle_gamma   90.00
#
_symmetry.space_group_name_H-M   'P 1'
#
loop_
_entity.id
_entity.type
_entity.pdbx_description
1 polymer ?
#
loop_
_entity_poly.entity_id
_entity_poly.type
_entity_poly.pdbx_seq_one_letter_code
_entity_poly.pdbx_strand_id
1 'polypeptide(L)'
;MKNNNNGKTLLIYLLVSVAIICGLVYMLTSMSTKSSDKKYSEIMEQFDSLNVSQFELDLGSGQLKYKLKGEDKVYSYTVPNVSLFANEVLGGEDAENYRKKYNTENPDDPLQYNLIPISDNSFWLNLIPTLLMLGVMIFFFVFMMKNAGGGKMSSFGKTNAKMAPSSKKATFDDVAGADEEKEELKEIVDFLRDNKKYTEIGARIPKGVLLLGPPGTGKTLLARAVAGEAKVPFFSISGSDFVEMFVGVGASRVRDLFEQAKKNAPAIIFIDEIDAVGRQRGAGLGGGHDEREQTLNQLLVEMDGFEDNDSVIVMAATNRRDILAPALLRPGRFDRQILVGYPDVKGREAILKVHTRNKPLAPDVDLETIAKSTVGFTGADLENLVNEASLLAARKNKKAITKDELEEASIKVVAGPEKKSKVITEDEKKLTAYHEGGHALCTYYSKSQDKVHQVSIIPRGQAGGFTMSLPVKDKSYVSKNEMYENIVVLLGGRVAEKLILDDISTGASNDLERATSTARNMVTRYGFSDNLGPVVYGQGDHEVFLGRDYTNTPSYSDNVAAEIDNEIRTLIESAFTDAEKILNEHMDKLHVVAKYLMKYEKVDGATFEKLMNGELTESEFMGEPDKTPEIQDTPEIVDDISVDDN
;
A
#
# COMPACT_ATOMS: atom_id res chain seq x y z
N MET A 1 34.31 -9.99 1.30
CA MET A 1 34.51 -11.31 1.96
C MET A 1 33.59 -11.37 3.18
N LYS A 2 32.36 -11.90 3.05
CA LYS A 2 31.40 -12.08 4.15
C LYS A 2 31.78 -13.33 4.95
N ASN A 3 32.06 -13.12 6.22
CA ASN A 3 32.55 -14.08 7.19
C ASN A 3 31.60 -15.28 7.35
N ASN A 4 32.13 -16.46 7.07
CA ASN A 4 31.44 -17.77 7.11
C ASN A 4 31.36 -18.34 8.55
N ASN A 5 31.08 -17.49 9.56
CA ASN A 5 31.00 -17.92 10.97
C ASN A 5 29.63 -18.46 11.37
N ASN A 6 28.57 -18.21 10.56
CA ASN A 6 27.23 -18.67 10.91
C ASN A 6 27.06 -20.20 10.83
N GLY A 7 27.82 -20.88 9.96
CA GLY A 7 27.79 -22.33 9.84
C GLY A 7 28.40 -23.06 11.05
N LYS A 8 29.50 -22.55 11.59
CA LYS A 8 30.14 -23.14 12.77
C LYS A 8 29.26 -22.96 14.03
N THR A 9 28.61 -21.83 14.15
CA THR A 9 27.70 -21.55 15.28
C THR A 9 26.44 -22.44 15.22
N LEU A 10 25.87 -22.64 14.03
CA LEU A 10 24.74 -23.53 13.83
C LEU A 10 25.11 -25.00 14.13
N LEU A 11 26.32 -25.44 13.75
CA LEU A 11 26.82 -26.78 14.03
C LEU A 11 27.03 -27.02 15.53
N ILE A 12 27.52 -26.02 16.26
CA ILE A 12 27.64 -26.08 17.72
C ILE A 12 26.25 -26.18 18.39
N TYR A 13 25.25 -25.44 17.93
CA TYR A 13 23.90 -25.56 18.46
C TYR A 13 23.28 -26.93 18.21
N LEU A 14 23.51 -27.50 17.02
CA LEU A 14 23.05 -28.86 16.70
C LEU A 14 23.71 -29.89 17.59
N LEU A 15 25.01 -29.80 17.82
CA LEU A 15 25.77 -30.71 18.69
C LEU A 15 25.29 -30.63 20.16
N VAL A 16 25.06 -29.43 20.68
CA VAL A 16 24.57 -29.22 22.04
C VAL A 16 23.14 -29.76 22.20
N SER A 17 22.25 -29.50 21.26
CA SER A 17 20.87 -30.04 21.31
C SER A 17 20.85 -31.57 21.20
N VAL A 18 21.70 -32.17 20.37
CA VAL A 18 21.83 -33.62 20.29
C VAL A 18 22.37 -34.21 21.59
N ALA A 19 23.36 -33.58 22.22
CA ALA A 19 23.92 -34.01 23.50
C ALA A 19 22.86 -33.95 24.63
N ILE A 20 22.01 -32.90 24.65
CA ILE A 20 20.91 -32.77 25.62
C ILE A 20 19.85 -33.86 25.40
N ILE A 21 19.48 -34.12 24.16
CA ILE A 21 18.49 -35.17 23.79
C ILE A 21 19.05 -36.55 24.16
N CYS A 22 20.30 -36.82 23.85
CA CYS A 22 20.96 -38.10 24.24
C CYS A 22 21.04 -38.26 25.74
N GLY A 23 21.34 -37.19 26.50
CA GLY A 23 21.34 -37.20 27.97
C GLY A 23 19.95 -37.47 28.55
N LEU A 24 18.90 -36.86 27.98
CA LEU A 24 17.49 -37.09 28.37
C LEU A 24 17.04 -38.52 28.07
N VAL A 25 17.37 -39.05 26.89
CA VAL A 25 17.08 -40.44 26.50
C VAL A 25 17.80 -41.42 27.40
N TYR A 26 19.10 -41.18 27.71
CA TYR A 26 19.87 -42.01 28.65
C TYR A 26 19.25 -41.99 30.05
N MET A 27 18.84 -40.83 30.55
CA MET A 27 18.18 -40.69 31.85
C MET A 27 16.84 -41.44 31.89
N LEU A 28 16.01 -41.35 30.85
CA LEU A 28 14.74 -42.07 30.73
C LEU A 28 14.93 -43.58 30.61
N THR A 29 15.95 -44.04 29.92
CA THR A 29 16.24 -45.46 29.78
C THR A 29 16.88 -46.06 31.06
N SER A 30 17.66 -45.29 31.84
CA SER A 30 18.23 -45.73 33.09
C SER A 30 17.19 -45.81 34.25
N MET A 31 16.08 -45.09 34.14
CA MET A 31 14.94 -45.18 35.07
C MET A 31 13.97 -46.35 34.77
N SER A 32 14.18 -47.10 33.67
CA SER A 32 13.38 -48.25 33.35
C SER A 32 13.88 -49.46 34.18
N THR A 33 13.34 -49.63 35.36
CA THR A 33 13.50 -50.86 36.16
C THR A 33 12.99 -52.06 35.36
N LYS A 34 13.83 -53.05 35.14
CA LYS A 34 13.42 -54.34 34.57
C LYS A 34 12.37 -54.95 35.52
N SER A 35 11.11 -55.00 35.16
CA SER A 35 10.11 -55.76 35.86
C SER A 35 10.53 -57.21 35.84
N SER A 36 10.61 -57.86 37.01
CA SER A 36 10.80 -59.30 37.10
C SER A 36 9.55 -60.00 36.61
N ASP A 37 9.72 -61.07 35.83
CA ASP A 37 8.56 -61.84 35.29
C ASP A 37 7.70 -62.54 36.37
N LYS A 38 8.07 -62.50 37.67
CA LYS A 38 7.33 -63.11 38.80
C LYS A 38 6.45 -62.11 39.50
N LYS A 39 5.26 -62.54 39.88
CA LYS A 39 4.31 -61.71 40.67
C LYS A 39 4.72 -61.70 42.15
N TYR A 40 4.44 -60.61 42.86
CA TYR A 40 4.71 -60.48 44.29
C TYR A 40 4.06 -61.60 45.09
N SER A 41 2.82 -62.03 44.78
CA SER A 41 2.13 -63.17 45.37
C SER A 41 2.88 -64.50 45.27
N GLU A 42 3.55 -64.74 44.13
CA GLU A 42 4.34 -65.95 43.92
C GLU A 42 5.59 -65.99 44.79
N ILE A 43 6.13 -64.82 45.11
CA ILE A 43 7.27 -64.68 46.00
C ILE A 43 6.82 -64.91 47.46
N MET A 44 5.70 -64.31 47.88
CA MET A 44 5.15 -64.52 49.21
C MET A 44 4.75 -65.96 49.44
N GLU A 45 4.24 -66.68 48.45
CA GLU A 45 3.91 -68.09 48.51
C GLU A 45 5.16 -68.97 48.83
N GLN A 46 6.37 -68.58 48.32
CA GLN A 46 7.62 -69.26 48.67
C GLN A 46 8.03 -69.01 50.15
N PHE A 47 7.72 -67.83 50.68
CA PHE A 47 7.89 -67.54 52.10
C PHE A 47 6.84 -68.26 52.96
N ASP A 48 5.58 -68.24 52.57
CA ASP A 48 4.50 -68.89 53.31
C ASP A 48 4.64 -70.41 53.38
N SER A 49 5.23 -71.01 52.32
CA SER A 49 5.54 -72.45 52.22
C SER A 49 6.83 -72.85 52.95
N LEU A 50 7.49 -71.95 53.65
CA LEU A 50 8.75 -72.14 54.40
C LEU A 50 9.92 -72.69 53.51
N ASN A 51 9.94 -72.34 52.23
CA ASN A 51 10.92 -72.78 51.28
C ASN A 51 12.17 -71.88 51.15
N VAL A 52 12.16 -70.65 51.75
CA VAL A 52 13.30 -69.73 51.66
C VAL A 52 14.22 -69.93 52.85
N SER A 53 15.47 -70.38 52.61
CA SER A 53 16.48 -70.65 53.64
C SER A 53 17.37 -69.44 53.93
N GLN A 54 17.60 -68.57 52.91
CA GLN A 54 18.43 -67.38 53.01
C GLN A 54 17.87 -66.26 52.19
N PHE A 55 17.89 -65.01 52.67
CA PHE A 55 17.61 -63.85 51.86
C PHE A 55 18.42 -62.61 52.25
N GLU A 56 18.62 -61.72 51.30
CA GLU A 56 19.27 -60.43 51.43
C GLU A 56 18.34 -59.36 50.83
N LEU A 57 17.99 -58.34 51.62
CA LEU A 57 17.13 -57.26 51.19
C LEU A 57 17.87 -55.93 51.29
N ASP A 58 17.97 -55.23 50.15
CA ASP A 58 18.45 -53.86 50.09
C ASP A 58 17.26 -52.91 50.39
N LEU A 59 17.35 -52.18 51.49
CA LEU A 59 16.28 -51.29 51.98
C LEU A 59 16.18 -50.01 51.13
N GLY A 60 17.20 -49.67 50.34
CA GLY A 60 17.21 -48.49 49.47
C GLY A 60 16.63 -48.77 48.07
N SER A 61 17.03 -49.89 47.48
CA SER A 61 16.62 -50.25 46.11
C SER A 61 15.44 -51.20 46.07
N GLY A 62 15.09 -51.85 47.18
CA GLY A 62 14.05 -52.87 47.28
C GLY A 62 14.47 -54.21 46.64
N GLN A 63 15.74 -54.39 46.35
CA GLN A 63 16.23 -55.62 45.73
C GLN A 63 16.31 -56.75 46.76
N LEU A 64 15.50 -57.76 46.55
CA LEU A 64 15.48 -59.00 47.34
C LEU A 64 16.21 -60.07 46.59
N LYS A 65 17.28 -60.63 47.21
CA LYS A 65 17.93 -61.85 46.73
C LYS A 65 17.61 -62.98 47.72
N TYR A 66 17.16 -64.11 47.27
CA TYR A 66 16.79 -65.23 48.15
C TYR A 66 17.20 -66.58 47.56
N LYS A 67 17.43 -67.55 48.46
CA LYS A 67 17.73 -68.93 48.10
C LYS A 67 16.61 -69.83 48.65
N LEU A 68 16.26 -70.84 47.85
CA LEU A 68 15.32 -71.88 48.23
C LEU A 68 16.03 -73.02 48.97
N LYS A 69 15.34 -73.75 49.82
CA LYS A 69 15.87 -74.85 50.61
C LYS A 69 16.32 -75.97 49.70
N GLY A 70 17.57 -76.37 49.84
CA GLY A 70 18.20 -77.43 48.99
C GLY A 70 18.66 -76.99 47.61
N GLU A 71 18.60 -75.70 47.26
CA GLU A 71 19.07 -75.15 46.04
C GLU A 71 20.24 -74.15 46.26
N ASP A 72 21.30 -74.25 45.47
CA ASP A 72 22.41 -73.25 45.52
C ASP A 72 22.14 -72.01 44.66
N LYS A 73 21.01 -71.98 43.94
CA LYS A 73 20.66 -70.91 43.04
C LYS A 73 20.12 -69.69 43.77
N VAL A 74 20.68 -68.49 43.51
CA VAL A 74 20.19 -67.23 44.03
C VAL A 74 19.15 -66.64 43.07
N TYR A 75 17.98 -66.39 43.59
CA TYR A 75 16.88 -65.70 42.89
C TYR A 75 16.91 -64.22 43.24
N SER A 76 16.56 -63.34 42.30
CA SER A 76 16.47 -61.90 42.53
C SER A 76 15.11 -61.38 42.16
N TYR A 77 14.54 -60.52 43.03
CA TYR A 77 13.24 -59.89 42.86
C TYR A 77 13.29 -58.46 43.38
N THR A 78 12.56 -57.51 42.78
CA THR A 78 12.45 -56.14 43.31
C THR A 78 11.10 -56.00 44.03
N VAL A 79 11.15 -55.84 45.34
CA VAL A 79 10.01 -55.73 46.20
C VAL A 79 9.36 -54.37 46.01
N PRO A 80 8.05 -54.30 45.62
CA PRO A 80 7.39 -53.01 45.35
C PRO A 80 7.25 -52.11 46.60
N ASN A 81 7.11 -52.71 47.76
CA ASN A 81 7.05 -52.01 49.06
C ASN A 81 7.89 -52.76 50.12
N VAL A 82 9.11 -52.20 50.35
CA VAL A 82 10.06 -52.80 51.28
C VAL A 82 9.54 -52.83 52.71
N SER A 83 8.82 -51.83 53.17
CA SER A 83 8.29 -51.78 54.54
C SER A 83 7.21 -52.84 54.75
N LEU A 84 6.33 -53.03 53.77
CA LEU A 84 5.28 -54.07 53.81
C LEU A 84 5.89 -55.46 53.89
N PHE A 85 6.85 -55.74 52.98
CA PHE A 85 7.56 -57.04 52.94
C PHE A 85 8.32 -57.32 54.24
N ALA A 86 9.04 -56.32 54.77
CA ALA A 86 9.78 -56.45 56.02
C ALA A 86 8.88 -56.72 57.20
N ASN A 87 7.70 -56.12 57.25
CA ASN A 87 6.69 -56.36 58.29
C ASN A 87 6.07 -57.78 58.15
N GLU A 88 5.77 -58.21 56.93
CA GLU A 88 5.19 -59.56 56.72
C GLU A 88 6.17 -60.68 56.99
N VAL A 89 7.44 -60.50 56.63
CA VAL A 89 8.46 -61.57 56.77
C VAL A 89 9.22 -61.50 58.11
N LEU A 90 9.56 -60.30 58.60
CA LEU A 90 10.37 -60.15 59.82
C LEU A 90 9.56 -59.69 61.05
N GLY A 91 8.41 -59.07 60.84
CA GLY A 91 7.43 -58.66 61.89
C GLY A 91 7.96 -58.22 63.26
N GLY A 92 7.07 -57.66 64.10
CA GLY A 92 7.42 -57.30 65.49
C GLY A 92 7.47 -58.52 66.42
N GLU A 93 7.97 -58.29 67.69
CA GLU A 93 8.21 -59.38 68.63
C GLU A 93 7.00 -60.26 68.97
N ASP A 94 5.76 -59.76 68.79
CA ASP A 94 4.52 -60.44 69.16
C ASP A 94 3.80 -61.09 67.96
N ALA A 95 4.31 -60.96 66.67
CA ALA A 95 3.65 -61.53 65.51
C ALA A 95 4.23 -62.92 65.13
N GLU A 96 3.34 -63.82 64.70
CA GLU A 96 3.76 -65.06 64.03
C GLU A 96 4.29 -64.73 62.65
N ASN A 97 5.59 -64.34 62.59
CA ASN A 97 6.26 -63.99 61.37
C ASN A 97 7.01 -65.19 60.80
N TYR A 98 7.39 -65.06 59.48
CA TYR A 98 8.11 -66.07 58.73
C TYR A 98 9.36 -66.57 59.50
N ARG A 99 10.14 -65.68 60.10
CA ARG A 99 11.37 -66.00 60.82
C ARG A 99 11.11 -66.96 61.98
N LYS A 100 10.05 -66.69 62.79
CA LYS A 100 9.69 -67.55 63.94
C LYS A 100 9.23 -68.91 63.49
N LYS A 101 8.31 -68.94 62.46
CA LYS A 101 7.79 -70.21 61.94
C LYS A 101 8.94 -71.07 61.32
N TYR A 102 9.79 -70.46 60.46
CA TYR A 102 10.91 -71.19 59.86
C TYR A 102 11.88 -71.76 60.87
N ASN A 103 12.32 -70.96 61.89
CA ASN A 103 13.27 -71.39 62.91
C ASN A 103 12.66 -72.43 63.84
N THR A 104 11.32 -72.45 64.08
CA THR A 104 10.68 -73.48 64.86
C THR A 104 10.65 -74.81 64.13
N GLU A 105 10.44 -74.81 62.85
CA GLU A 105 10.44 -76.02 62.01
C GLU A 105 11.81 -76.54 61.64
N ASN A 106 12.85 -75.66 61.64
CA ASN A 106 14.22 -75.98 61.30
C ASN A 106 15.21 -75.51 62.34
N PRO A 107 15.22 -76.14 63.54
CA PRO A 107 16.06 -75.69 64.68
C PRO A 107 17.58 -75.83 64.39
N ASP A 108 17.99 -76.80 63.57
CA ASP A 108 19.39 -77.06 63.18
C ASP A 108 19.93 -76.19 62.01
N ASP A 109 19.02 -75.51 61.23
CA ASP A 109 19.40 -74.64 60.15
C ASP A 109 18.52 -73.35 60.16
N PRO A 110 18.80 -72.40 61.05
CA PRO A 110 17.99 -71.20 61.22
C PRO A 110 18.12 -70.27 60.03
N LEU A 111 17.03 -69.52 59.72
CA LEU A 111 16.94 -68.54 58.65
C LEU A 111 18.08 -67.55 58.66
N GLN A 112 18.85 -67.50 57.60
CA GLN A 112 19.91 -66.50 57.40
C GLN A 112 19.36 -65.30 56.63
N TYR A 113 19.46 -64.12 57.16
CA TYR A 113 19.04 -62.90 56.45
C TYR A 113 19.99 -61.74 56.70
N ASN A 114 20.13 -60.87 55.67
CA ASN A 114 20.90 -59.65 55.71
C ASN A 114 20.06 -58.46 55.23
N LEU A 115 20.10 -57.33 55.93
CA LEU A 115 19.43 -56.08 55.55
C LEU A 115 20.52 -55.05 55.20
N ILE A 116 20.58 -54.66 53.94
CA ILE A 116 21.52 -53.63 53.49
C ILE A 116 20.90 -52.25 53.77
N PRO A 117 21.52 -51.38 54.61
CA PRO A 117 20.99 -50.07 54.93
C PRO A 117 21.02 -49.15 53.71
N ILE A 118 20.12 -48.13 53.73
CA ILE A 118 20.09 -47.06 52.70
C ILE A 118 21.41 -46.30 52.77
N SER A 119 22.17 -46.30 51.69
CA SER A 119 23.42 -45.54 51.61
C SER A 119 23.10 -44.06 51.39
N ASP A 120 23.59 -43.16 52.27
CA ASP A 120 23.36 -41.69 52.20
C ASP A 120 24.05 -41.01 50.98
N ASN A 121 24.69 -41.75 50.10
CA ASN A 121 25.35 -41.18 48.91
C ASN A 121 24.42 -40.79 47.79
N SER A 122 23.11 -41.10 47.86
CA SER A 122 22.14 -40.74 46.81
C SER A 122 21.86 -39.24 46.71
N PHE A 123 22.09 -38.50 47.83
CA PHE A 123 21.84 -37.03 47.85
C PHE A 123 22.74 -36.30 46.85
N TRP A 124 24.03 -36.56 46.82
CA TRP A 124 24.98 -35.91 45.89
C TRP A 124 24.77 -36.35 44.44
N LEU A 125 24.45 -37.61 44.20
CA LEU A 125 24.15 -38.13 42.83
C LEU A 125 22.90 -37.53 42.24
N ASN A 126 21.87 -37.20 43.04
CA ASN A 126 20.64 -36.55 42.59
C ASN A 126 20.82 -35.03 42.41
N LEU A 127 21.76 -34.40 43.11
CA LEU A 127 22.02 -32.98 43.06
C LEU A 127 22.83 -32.53 41.84
N ILE A 128 23.72 -33.41 41.31
CA ILE A 128 24.55 -33.14 40.14
C ILE A 128 23.74 -32.84 38.90
N PRO A 129 22.69 -33.60 38.47
CA PRO A 129 21.85 -33.28 37.33
C PRO A 129 21.13 -31.95 37.47
N THR A 130 20.67 -31.62 38.68
CA THR A 130 19.92 -30.38 38.96
C THR A 130 20.84 -29.15 38.83
N LEU A 131 22.08 -29.24 39.37
CA LEU A 131 23.06 -28.18 39.26
C LEU A 131 23.54 -28.01 37.81
N LEU A 132 23.67 -29.10 37.06
CA LEU A 132 24.04 -29.07 35.63
C LEU A 132 22.93 -28.41 34.78
N MET A 133 21.65 -28.74 35.06
CA MET A 133 20.52 -28.12 34.42
C MET A 133 20.42 -26.63 34.73
N LEU A 134 20.66 -26.23 36.00
CA LEU A 134 20.72 -24.83 36.42
C LEU A 134 21.86 -24.08 35.71
N GLY A 135 23.02 -24.69 35.60
CA GLY A 135 24.17 -24.14 34.87
C GLY A 135 23.87 -23.91 33.38
N VAL A 136 23.24 -24.90 32.73
CA VAL A 136 22.82 -24.79 31.33
C VAL A 136 21.74 -23.70 31.16
N MET A 137 20.78 -23.59 32.09
CA MET A 137 19.76 -22.57 32.06
C MET A 137 20.35 -21.16 32.25
N ILE A 138 21.29 -20.97 33.19
CA ILE A 138 22.01 -19.71 33.38
C ILE A 138 22.85 -19.38 32.15
N PHE A 139 23.57 -20.35 31.60
CA PHE A 139 24.36 -20.16 30.38
C PHE A 139 23.43 -19.73 29.20
N PHE A 140 22.30 -20.41 29.03
CA PHE A 140 21.33 -20.07 27.98
C PHE A 140 20.74 -18.67 28.20
N PHE A 141 20.42 -18.31 29.45
CA PHE A 141 19.91 -16.99 29.79
C PHE A 141 20.94 -15.88 29.54
N VAL A 142 22.20 -16.07 29.95
CA VAL A 142 23.31 -15.13 29.69
C VAL A 142 23.60 -15.03 28.18
N PHE A 143 23.55 -16.17 27.50
CA PHE A 143 23.72 -16.22 26.04
C PHE A 143 22.56 -15.51 25.32
N MET A 144 21.32 -15.73 25.75
CA MET A 144 20.14 -15.04 25.21
C MET A 144 20.21 -13.53 25.48
N MET A 145 20.60 -13.12 26.69
CA MET A 145 20.84 -11.71 27.02
C MET A 145 21.98 -11.10 26.18
N LYS A 146 23.08 -11.82 25.95
CA LYS A 146 24.20 -11.33 25.13
C LYS A 146 23.85 -11.23 23.65
N ASN A 147 23.01 -12.14 23.14
CA ASN A 147 22.49 -12.07 21.77
C ASN A 147 21.28 -11.14 21.62
N ALA A 148 20.44 -10.99 22.61
CA ALA A 148 19.30 -10.05 22.61
C ALA A 148 19.76 -8.60 22.89
N GLY A 149 20.83 -8.41 23.66
CA GLY A 149 21.32 -7.08 24.05
C GLY A 149 22.29 -6.41 23.06
N GLY A 150 22.70 -7.09 22.01
CA GLY A 150 23.81 -6.61 21.16
C GLY A 150 23.46 -6.36 19.70
N GLY A 151 22.37 -5.67 19.30
CA GLY A 151 22.34 -5.17 17.94
C GLY A 151 21.01 -5.17 17.17
N LYS A 152 19.96 -5.87 17.60
CA LYS A 152 18.69 -5.85 16.87
C LYS A 152 17.61 -4.98 17.51
N MET A 153 17.61 -4.81 18.83
CA MET A 153 16.66 -3.94 19.51
C MET A 153 17.00 -2.45 19.34
N SER A 154 18.27 -2.09 19.16
CA SER A 154 18.68 -0.70 18.87
C SER A 154 18.49 -0.29 17.40
N SER A 155 18.15 -1.23 16.49
CA SER A 155 17.89 -0.91 15.09
C SER A 155 16.43 -0.62 14.78
N PHE A 156 15.49 -0.97 15.65
CA PHE A 156 14.05 -0.68 15.45
C PHE A 156 13.71 0.81 15.50
N GLY A 157 14.50 1.62 16.20
CA GLY A 157 14.32 3.07 16.29
C GLY A 157 15.14 3.88 15.30
N LYS A 158 15.99 3.24 14.47
CA LYS A 158 16.78 3.97 13.47
C LYS A 158 15.95 4.27 12.24
N THR A 159 16.06 5.48 11.76
CA THR A 159 15.38 5.90 10.53
C THR A 159 15.96 5.18 9.31
N ASN A 160 15.06 4.77 8.39
CA ASN A 160 15.44 4.31 7.06
C ASN A 160 15.56 5.48 6.06
N ALA A 161 15.74 6.71 6.55
CA ALA A 161 15.88 7.88 5.69
C ALA A 161 16.95 7.62 4.62
N LYS A 162 16.56 7.71 3.36
CA LYS A 162 17.46 7.52 2.24
C LYS A 162 18.22 8.82 2.02
N MET A 163 19.50 8.82 2.34
CA MET A 163 20.40 9.84 1.82
C MET A 163 20.46 9.68 0.30
N ALA A 164 20.00 10.66 -0.46
CA ALA A 164 20.02 10.58 -1.92
C ALA A 164 21.47 10.42 -2.40
N PRO A 165 21.78 9.38 -3.19
CA PRO A 165 23.14 9.19 -3.71
C PRO A 165 23.54 10.40 -4.55
N SER A 166 24.78 10.88 -4.39
CA SER A 166 25.31 12.10 -4.99
C SER A 166 25.42 12.07 -6.54
N SER A 167 25.09 10.95 -7.19
CA SER A 167 25.40 10.71 -8.60
C SER A 167 24.42 11.31 -9.63
N LYS A 168 23.22 11.76 -9.24
CA LYS A 168 22.31 12.56 -10.06
C LYS A 168 21.52 13.50 -9.16
N LYS A 169 22.05 14.68 -8.88
CA LYS A 169 21.31 15.72 -8.18
C LYS A 169 20.39 16.40 -9.19
N ALA A 170 19.06 16.31 -8.96
CA ALA A 170 18.10 17.12 -9.70
C ALA A 170 18.40 18.60 -9.43
N THR A 171 18.28 19.45 -10.43
CA THR A 171 18.45 20.92 -10.34
C THR A 171 17.18 21.59 -10.82
N PHE A 172 17.12 22.92 -10.73
CA PHE A 172 15.98 23.69 -11.28
C PHE A 172 15.81 23.55 -12.79
N ASP A 173 16.85 23.13 -13.52
CA ASP A 173 16.78 22.83 -14.95
C ASP A 173 15.99 21.55 -15.26
N ASP A 174 15.84 20.67 -14.27
CA ASP A 174 15.03 19.45 -14.39
C ASP A 174 13.57 19.68 -13.99
N VAL A 175 13.26 20.86 -13.43
CA VAL A 175 11.91 21.26 -13.04
C VAL A 175 11.40 22.26 -14.07
N ALA A 176 10.34 21.91 -14.79
CA ALA A 176 9.71 22.79 -15.76
C ALA A 176 8.30 23.18 -15.30
N GLY A 177 7.83 24.35 -15.74
CA GLY A 177 6.46 24.81 -15.51
C GLY A 177 6.08 25.10 -14.06
N ALA A 178 7.03 25.58 -13.27
CA ALA A 178 6.85 26.00 -11.87
C ALA A 178 7.78 27.19 -11.60
N ASP A 179 7.68 28.23 -12.44
CA ASP A 179 8.67 29.33 -12.42
C ASP A 179 8.49 30.21 -11.19
N GLU A 180 7.26 30.47 -10.77
CA GLU A 180 6.93 31.24 -9.57
C GLU A 180 7.38 30.49 -8.30
N GLU A 181 7.10 29.18 -8.23
CA GLU A 181 7.51 28.33 -7.10
C GLU A 181 9.05 28.22 -7.03
N LYS A 182 9.72 28.13 -8.18
CA LYS A 182 11.19 28.17 -8.22
C LYS A 182 11.75 29.49 -7.71
N GLU A 183 11.14 30.63 -8.08
CA GLU A 183 11.58 31.95 -7.61
C GLU A 183 11.45 32.06 -6.09
N GLU A 184 10.32 31.62 -5.51
CA GLU A 184 10.16 31.60 -4.06
C GLU A 184 11.18 30.69 -3.35
N LEU A 185 11.55 29.57 -4.00
CA LEU A 185 12.50 28.61 -3.44
C LEU A 185 13.98 29.03 -3.64
N LYS A 186 14.29 29.96 -4.55
CA LYS A 186 15.63 30.50 -4.72
C LYS A 186 16.15 31.16 -3.44
N GLU A 187 15.30 31.85 -2.69
CA GLU A 187 15.68 32.40 -1.39
C GLU A 187 16.17 31.34 -0.41
N ILE A 188 15.53 30.16 -0.43
CA ILE A 188 15.94 29.01 0.40
C ILE A 188 17.28 28.46 -0.05
N VAL A 189 17.50 28.36 -1.38
CA VAL A 189 18.78 27.94 -1.95
C VAL A 189 19.90 28.89 -1.58
N ASP A 190 19.67 30.20 -1.71
CA ASP A 190 20.66 31.24 -1.39
C ASP A 190 21.02 31.20 0.09
N PHE A 191 20.02 31.03 0.97
CA PHE A 191 20.29 30.90 2.39
C PHE A 191 21.13 29.64 2.71
N LEU A 192 20.80 28.50 2.14
CA LEU A 192 21.56 27.26 2.37
C LEU A 192 23.00 27.35 1.85
N ARG A 193 23.24 28.22 0.84
CA ARG A 193 24.58 28.51 0.30
C ARG A 193 25.36 29.51 1.16
N ASP A 194 24.71 30.57 1.61
CA ASP A 194 25.31 31.65 2.41
C ASP A 194 24.31 32.21 3.42
N ASN A 195 24.29 31.62 4.61
CA ASN A 195 23.39 32.03 5.69
C ASN A 195 23.81 33.36 6.33
N LYS A 196 25.10 33.74 6.24
CA LYS A 196 25.63 34.94 6.91
C LYS A 196 24.99 36.21 6.37
N LYS A 197 24.80 36.32 5.08
CA LYS A 197 24.14 37.43 4.41
C LYS A 197 22.78 37.80 5.02
N TYR A 198 22.02 36.80 5.44
CA TYR A 198 20.67 36.96 5.99
C TYR A 198 20.71 37.25 7.50
N THR A 199 21.58 36.56 8.23
CA THR A 199 21.70 36.72 9.69
C THR A 199 22.30 38.11 10.06
N GLU A 200 23.21 38.65 9.26
CA GLU A 200 23.81 39.99 9.47
C GLU A 200 22.77 41.12 9.35
N ILE A 201 21.73 40.94 8.52
CA ILE A 201 20.65 41.94 8.36
C ILE A 201 19.53 41.69 9.41
N GLY A 202 19.59 40.57 10.17
CA GLY A 202 18.57 40.21 11.16
C GLY A 202 17.33 39.55 10.54
N ALA A 203 17.43 39.04 9.30
CA ALA A 203 16.34 38.34 8.65
C ALA A 203 16.13 36.95 9.31
N ARG A 204 14.88 36.61 9.60
CA ARG A 204 14.51 35.29 10.07
C ARG A 204 14.16 34.43 8.87
N ILE A 205 14.84 33.29 8.75
CA ILE A 205 14.61 32.33 7.68
C ILE A 205 13.54 31.33 8.08
N PRO A 206 12.68 30.93 7.14
CA PRO A 206 11.68 29.92 7.43
C PRO A 206 12.36 28.60 7.81
N LYS A 207 12.01 28.04 8.98
CA LYS A 207 12.48 26.73 9.44
C LYS A 207 11.86 25.59 8.63
N GLY A 208 10.67 25.83 8.09
CA GLY A 208 9.95 24.85 7.31
C GLY A 208 9.21 25.41 6.11
N VAL A 209 9.20 24.64 5.04
CA VAL A 209 8.48 24.92 3.79
C VAL A 209 7.51 23.78 3.51
N LEU A 210 6.23 24.12 3.35
CA LEU A 210 5.18 23.16 3.01
C LEU A 210 4.80 23.31 1.55
N LEU A 211 5.01 22.25 0.76
CA LEU A 211 4.59 22.14 -0.62
C LEU A 211 3.18 21.54 -0.68
N LEU A 212 2.24 22.31 -1.17
CA LEU A 212 0.83 21.95 -1.29
C LEU A 212 0.46 21.73 -2.75
N GLY A 213 -0.49 20.84 -3.05
CA GLY A 213 -1.03 20.73 -4.40
C GLY A 213 -1.46 19.32 -4.77
N PRO A 214 -2.09 19.14 -5.94
CA PRO A 214 -2.54 17.86 -6.42
C PRO A 214 -1.40 16.83 -6.54
N PRO A 215 -1.71 15.51 -6.52
CA PRO A 215 -0.71 14.49 -6.78
C PRO A 215 -0.14 14.63 -8.20
N GLY A 216 1.13 14.26 -8.40
CA GLY A 216 1.77 14.30 -9.71
C GLY A 216 2.27 15.66 -10.18
N THR A 217 2.09 16.76 -9.41
CA THR A 217 2.54 18.11 -9.80
C THR A 217 4.04 18.36 -9.61
N GLY A 218 4.81 17.38 -9.09
CA GLY A 218 6.27 17.48 -9.00
C GLY A 218 6.80 17.99 -7.65
N LYS A 219 6.01 18.04 -6.57
CA LYS A 219 6.41 18.51 -5.24
C LYS A 219 7.70 17.87 -4.73
N THR A 220 7.82 16.55 -4.82
CA THR A 220 9.02 15.81 -4.41
C THR A 220 10.22 16.13 -5.32
N LEU A 221 10.00 16.31 -6.62
CA LEU A 221 11.05 16.69 -7.57
C LEU A 221 11.56 18.10 -7.25
N LEU A 222 10.66 19.04 -6.97
CA LEU A 222 10.98 20.41 -6.62
C LEU A 222 11.84 20.49 -5.33
N ALA A 223 11.46 19.74 -4.28
CA ALA A 223 12.26 19.65 -3.05
C ALA A 223 13.66 19.08 -3.30
N ARG A 224 13.79 18.07 -4.15
CA ARG A 224 15.08 17.50 -4.57
C ARG A 224 15.90 18.49 -5.38
N ALA A 225 15.27 19.28 -6.23
CA ALA A 225 15.93 20.30 -7.03
C ALA A 225 16.51 21.42 -6.15
N VAL A 226 15.79 21.85 -5.11
CA VAL A 226 16.29 22.81 -4.11
C VAL A 226 17.58 22.30 -3.47
N ALA A 227 17.60 21.04 -3.03
CA ALA A 227 18.78 20.43 -2.41
C ALA A 227 19.95 20.30 -3.39
N GLY A 228 19.67 19.93 -4.64
CA GLY A 228 20.66 19.83 -5.70
C GLY A 228 21.25 21.19 -6.08
N GLU A 229 20.41 22.20 -6.19
CA GLU A 229 20.79 23.58 -6.48
C GLU A 229 21.64 24.19 -5.35
N ALA A 230 21.24 23.97 -4.09
CA ALA A 230 21.98 24.38 -2.92
C ALA A 230 23.25 23.52 -2.67
N LYS A 231 23.38 22.37 -3.33
CA LYS A 231 24.47 21.38 -3.16
C LYS A 231 24.57 20.79 -1.75
N VAL A 232 23.46 20.72 -1.02
CA VAL A 232 23.37 20.18 0.34
C VAL A 232 22.88 18.74 0.38
N PRO A 233 23.12 18.01 1.48
CA PRO A 233 22.52 16.70 1.72
C PRO A 233 20.99 16.76 1.75
N PHE A 234 20.33 15.72 1.20
CA PHE A 234 18.89 15.57 1.15
C PHE A 234 18.48 14.27 1.84
N PHE A 235 17.76 14.41 2.96
CA PHE A 235 17.23 13.30 3.75
C PHE A 235 15.74 13.16 3.46
N SER A 236 15.36 12.12 2.75
CA SER A 236 13.95 11.90 2.35
C SER A 236 13.34 10.73 3.10
N ILE A 237 12.12 10.97 3.61
CA ILE A 237 11.29 9.98 4.29
C ILE A 237 9.83 10.19 3.92
N SER A 238 9.02 9.13 3.92
CA SER A 238 7.56 9.26 3.84
C SER A 238 6.97 9.45 5.24
N GLY A 239 5.92 10.27 5.36
CA GLY A 239 5.16 10.40 6.60
C GLY A 239 4.61 9.05 7.10
N SER A 240 4.28 8.15 6.18
CA SER A 240 3.86 6.79 6.52
C SER A 240 4.93 5.96 7.22
N ASP A 241 6.23 6.22 6.97
CA ASP A 241 7.34 5.51 7.61
C ASP A 241 7.47 5.81 9.11
N PHE A 242 6.81 6.88 9.58
CA PHE A 242 6.75 7.20 11.00
C PHE A 242 5.60 6.51 11.73
N VAL A 243 4.63 5.95 11.01
CA VAL A 243 3.47 5.28 11.60
C VAL A 243 3.78 3.81 11.78
N GLU A 244 3.90 3.38 13.04
CA GLU A 244 4.23 2.00 13.41
C GLU A 244 3.20 1.47 14.42
N MET A 245 3.17 0.15 14.61
CA MET A 245 2.26 -0.47 15.59
C MET A 245 2.75 -0.32 17.04
N PHE A 246 4.04 -0.03 17.23
CA PHE A 246 4.66 0.06 18.55
C PHE A 246 4.82 1.52 18.97
N VAL A 247 4.25 1.87 20.12
CA VAL A 247 4.30 3.22 20.69
C VAL A 247 5.75 3.68 20.90
N GLY A 248 6.07 4.88 20.43
CA GLY A 248 7.37 5.54 20.58
C GLY A 248 8.40 5.25 19.51
N VAL A 249 8.17 4.30 18.60
CA VAL A 249 9.10 4.00 17.49
C VAL A 249 9.13 5.16 16.48
N GLY A 250 7.97 5.68 16.09
CA GLY A 250 7.86 6.84 15.22
C GLY A 250 8.58 8.07 15.78
N ALA A 251 8.35 8.39 17.05
CA ALA A 251 9.05 9.49 17.73
C ALA A 251 10.59 9.29 17.78
N SER A 252 11.05 8.05 17.93
CA SER A 252 12.49 7.74 17.90
C SER A 252 13.08 7.94 16.51
N ARG A 253 12.35 7.58 15.44
CA ARG A 253 12.77 7.82 14.05
C ARG A 253 12.85 9.30 13.71
N VAL A 254 11.90 10.09 14.20
CA VAL A 254 11.93 11.55 14.04
C VAL A 254 13.22 12.10 14.66
N ARG A 255 13.52 11.78 15.92
CA ARG A 255 14.75 12.23 16.59
C ARG A 255 16.01 11.82 15.83
N ASP A 256 16.11 10.57 15.42
CA ASP A 256 17.28 10.06 14.67
C ASP A 256 17.46 10.79 13.33
N LEU A 257 16.36 11.06 12.60
CA LEU A 257 16.38 11.83 11.35
C LEU A 257 16.93 13.25 11.55
N PHE A 258 16.39 13.96 12.56
CA PHE A 258 16.81 15.34 12.86
C PHE A 258 18.25 15.39 13.35
N GLU A 259 18.68 14.44 14.18
CA GLU A 259 20.08 14.31 14.62
C GLU A 259 21.04 14.05 13.45
N GLN A 260 20.63 13.17 12.51
CA GLN A 260 21.44 12.93 11.30
C GLN A 260 21.54 14.18 10.42
N ALA A 261 20.45 14.92 10.25
CA ALA A 261 20.46 16.16 9.48
C ALA A 261 21.32 17.24 10.12
N LYS A 262 21.23 17.44 11.44
CA LYS A 262 22.08 18.38 12.21
C LYS A 262 23.57 18.04 12.09
N LYS A 263 23.93 16.76 12.13
CA LYS A 263 25.32 16.31 11.95
C LYS A 263 25.88 16.60 10.55
N ASN A 264 25.01 16.75 9.56
CA ASN A 264 25.36 16.97 8.17
C ASN A 264 24.92 18.36 7.67
N ALA A 265 24.71 19.32 8.57
CA ALA A 265 24.31 20.68 8.21
C ALA A 265 25.41 21.39 7.39
N PRO A 266 25.04 22.25 6.40
CA PRO A 266 23.68 22.55 5.98
C PRO A 266 23.01 21.39 5.25
N ALA A 267 21.71 21.13 5.55
CA ALA A 267 20.96 19.98 5.02
C ALA A 267 19.48 20.28 4.83
N ILE A 268 18.81 19.48 3.99
CA ILE A 268 17.35 19.49 3.86
C ILE A 268 16.79 18.16 4.36
N ILE A 269 15.79 18.24 5.24
CA ILE A 269 14.91 17.14 5.60
C ILE A 269 13.65 17.27 4.72
N PHE A 270 13.28 16.21 4.01
CA PHE A 270 12.06 16.18 3.23
C PHE A 270 11.12 15.07 3.73
N ILE A 271 9.89 15.47 4.08
CA ILE A 271 8.84 14.58 4.55
C ILE A 271 7.72 14.57 3.51
N ASP A 272 7.64 13.50 2.74
CA ASP A 272 6.55 13.33 1.80
C ASP A 272 5.30 12.81 2.52
N GLU A 273 4.11 13.13 2.02
CA GLU A 273 2.82 12.72 2.62
C GLU A 273 2.76 13.03 4.12
N ILE A 274 3.10 14.27 4.51
CA ILE A 274 3.13 14.69 5.93
C ILE A 274 1.77 14.52 6.61
N ASP A 275 0.68 14.50 5.87
CA ASP A 275 -0.68 14.25 6.35
C ASP A 275 -0.87 12.87 6.97
N ALA A 276 -0.02 11.88 6.65
CA ALA A 276 -0.02 10.58 7.34
C ALA A 276 0.23 10.70 8.86
N VAL A 277 1.05 11.68 9.28
CA VAL A 277 1.39 11.95 10.69
C VAL A 277 0.71 13.21 11.19
N GLY A 278 0.59 14.22 10.32
CA GLY A 278 0.15 15.58 10.65
C GLY A 278 -1.36 15.80 10.70
N ARG A 279 -2.18 14.75 10.66
CA ARG A 279 -3.63 14.86 10.64
C ARG A 279 -4.22 15.43 11.94
N GLN A 280 -5.30 16.24 11.84
CA GLN A 280 -6.05 16.74 12.98
C GLN A 280 -6.63 15.63 13.85
N ARG A 281 -6.78 15.91 15.16
CA ARG A 281 -7.37 15.00 16.15
C ARG A 281 -8.80 14.65 15.80
N GLY A 282 -9.10 13.37 15.60
CA GLY A 282 -10.46 12.85 15.54
C GLY A 282 -10.86 12.24 16.87
N ALA A 283 -12.12 12.35 17.26
CA ALA A 283 -12.67 11.73 18.46
C ALA A 283 -12.88 10.21 18.28
N GLY A 284 -11.85 9.47 17.85
CA GLY A 284 -11.92 8.01 17.62
C GLY A 284 -11.36 7.23 18.80
N LEU A 285 -12.10 6.24 19.28
CA LEU A 285 -11.69 5.25 20.28
C LEU A 285 -10.82 4.16 19.63
N GLY A 286 -9.47 4.34 19.59
CA GLY A 286 -8.58 3.30 19.09
C GLY A 286 -7.10 3.59 19.32
N GLY A 287 -6.34 2.60 19.81
CA GLY A 287 -4.93 2.70 20.24
C GLY A 287 -3.90 3.09 19.16
N GLY A 288 -4.28 3.23 17.87
CA GLY A 288 -3.40 3.72 16.81
C GLY A 288 -3.32 5.25 16.72
N HIS A 289 -4.13 5.97 17.49
CA HIS A 289 -4.13 7.44 17.53
C HIS A 289 -3.01 8.00 18.43
N ASP A 290 -2.71 7.32 19.54
CA ASP A 290 -1.72 7.77 20.52
C ASP A 290 -0.30 7.78 19.96
N GLU A 291 0.03 6.84 19.10
CA GLU A 291 1.35 6.74 18.48
C GLU A 291 1.59 7.85 17.45
N ARG A 292 0.59 8.12 16.60
CA ARG A 292 0.66 9.23 15.62
C ARG A 292 0.77 10.58 16.31
N GLU A 293 -0.01 10.79 17.38
CA GLU A 293 0.04 12.04 18.15
C GLU A 293 1.39 12.21 18.84
N GLN A 294 1.96 11.16 19.42
CA GLN A 294 3.28 11.19 20.00
C GLN A 294 4.36 11.51 18.97
N THR A 295 4.25 10.94 17.77
CA THR A 295 5.16 11.20 16.66
C THR A 295 5.03 12.64 16.14
N LEU A 296 3.80 13.14 15.97
CA LEU A 296 3.54 14.52 15.63
C LEU A 296 4.13 15.48 16.66
N ASN A 297 3.88 15.25 17.95
CA ASN A 297 4.41 16.07 19.02
C ASN A 297 5.95 16.09 19.02
N GLN A 298 6.59 14.93 18.76
CA GLN A 298 8.04 14.88 18.63
C GLN A 298 8.54 15.69 17.42
N LEU A 299 7.85 15.62 16.27
CA LEU A 299 8.18 16.42 15.10
C LEU A 299 8.12 17.93 15.43
N LEU A 300 7.07 18.35 16.12
CA LEU A 300 6.91 19.75 16.54
C LEU A 300 8.03 20.16 17.49
N VAL A 301 8.41 19.32 18.46
CA VAL A 301 9.51 19.57 19.38
C VAL A 301 10.84 19.71 18.66
N GLU A 302 11.12 18.83 17.69
CA GLU A 302 12.38 18.91 16.91
C GLU A 302 12.43 20.19 16.05
N MET A 303 11.31 20.58 15.45
CA MET A 303 11.23 21.83 14.67
C MET A 303 11.38 23.08 15.55
N ASP A 304 10.76 23.09 16.73
CA ASP A 304 10.88 24.19 17.68
C ASP A 304 12.30 24.26 18.27
N GLY A 305 12.99 23.11 18.39
CA GLY A 305 14.35 22.98 18.92
C GLY A 305 15.48 23.32 17.94
N PHE A 306 15.17 23.87 16.76
CA PHE A 306 16.20 24.43 15.88
C PHE A 306 16.70 25.78 16.43
N GLU A 307 18.01 25.89 16.61
CA GLU A 307 18.68 27.16 16.85
C GLU A 307 18.86 27.94 15.53
N ASP A 308 19.01 29.25 15.60
CA ASP A 308 19.14 30.12 14.41
C ASP A 308 20.38 29.78 13.54
N ASN A 309 21.30 28.96 14.06
CA ASN A 309 22.53 28.55 13.39
C ASN A 309 22.51 27.12 12.83
N ASP A 310 21.43 26.35 13.03
CA ASP A 310 21.42 24.92 12.68
C ASP A 310 21.48 24.66 11.15
N SER A 311 21.21 25.67 10.32
CA SER A 311 21.27 25.59 8.84
C SER A 311 20.57 24.34 8.25
N VAL A 312 19.54 23.84 8.93
CA VAL A 312 18.71 22.73 8.49
C VAL A 312 17.32 23.26 8.16
N ILE A 313 16.82 22.93 6.98
CA ILE A 313 15.47 23.31 6.55
C ILE A 313 14.62 22.05 6.42
N VAL A 314 13.42 22.08 6.98
CA VAL A 314 12.43 21.01 6.84
C VAL A 314 11.49 21.36 5.70
N MET A 315 11.47 20.56 4.65
CA MET A 315 10.47 20.65 3.59
C MET A 315 9.47 19.51 3.77
N ALA A 316 8.19 19.78 3.59
CA ALA A 316 7.18 18.74 3.60
C ALA A 316 6.26 18.88 2.38
N ALA A 317 5.67 17.78 1.94
CA ALA A 317 4.68 17.76 0.88
C ALA A 317 3.38 17.10 1.33
N THR A 318 2.25 17.64 0.88
CA THR A 318 0.93 17.01 1.06
C THR A 318 0.01 17.39 -0.10
N ASN A 319 -0.93 16.51 -0.38
CA ASN A 319 -2.03 16.76 -1.30
C ASN A 319 -3.26 17.36 -0.58
N ARG A 320 -3.25 17.35 0.77
CA ARG A 320 -4.42 17.63 1.61
C ARG A 320 -4.08 18.61 2.73
N ARG A 321 -4.19 19.89 2.43
CA ARG A 321 -4.01 20.97 3.44
C ARG A 321 -5.08 20.92 4.53
N ASP A 322 -6.30 20.56 4.16
CA ASP A 322 -7.53 20.60 4.97
C ASP A 322 -7.46 19.73 6.22
N ILE A 323 -6.73 18.60 6.15
CA ILE A 323 -6.61 17.67 7.27
C ILE A 323 -5.42 17.91 8.18
N LEU A 324 -4.50 18.82 7.82
CA LEU A 324 -3.32 19.09 8.62
C LEU A 324 -3.66 19.75 9.95
N ALA A 325 -2.98 19.32 11.01
CA ALA A 325 -3.09 19.94 12.32
C ALA A 325 -2.62 21.41 12.27
N PRO A 326 -3.43 22.39 12.76
CA PRO A 326 -3.06 23.80 12.76
C PRO A 326 -1.74 24.09 13.47
N ALA A 327 -1.34 23.20 14.38
CA ALA A 327 -0.06 23.31 15.08
C ALA A 327 1.15 23.25 14.15
N LEU A 328 1.08 22.53 13.02
CA LEU A 328 2.15 22.47 12.02
C LEU A 328 2.31 23.78 11.23
N LEU A 329 1.21 24.52 11.06
CA LEU A 329 1.16 25.74 10.24
C LEU A 329 1.46 27.02 11.03
N ARG A 330 1.90 26.89 12.31
CA ARG A 330 2.26 28.04 13.14
C ARG A 330 3.65 28.59 12.75
N PRO A 331 3.87 29.93 12.89
CA PRO A 331 5.20 30.53 12.71
C PRO A 331 6.26 29.80 13.53
N GLY A 332 7.45 29.62 12.93
CA GLY A 332 8.54 28.83 13.51
C GLY A 332 8.52 27.33 13.16
N ARG A 333 7.53 26.87 12.36
CA ARG A 333 7.39 25.50 11.87
C ARG A 333 7.28 25.51 10.35
N PHE A 334 6.12 25.21 9.76
CA PHE A 334 5.91 25.37 8.32
C PHE A 334 5.40 26.80 8.03
N ASP A 335 6.30 27.76 8.10
CA ASP A 335 6.01 29.18 7.96
C ASP A 335 5.69 29.57 6.53
N ARG A 336 6.36 28.90 5.58
CA ARG A 336 6.18 29.14 4.14
C ARG A 336 5.35 28.02 3.55
N GLN A 337 4.29 28.39 2.85
CA GLN A 337 3.40 27.47 2.16
C GLN A 337 3.43 27.80 0.67
N ILE A 338 3.88 26.86 -0.16
CA ILE A 338 4.00 27.04 -1.60
C ILE A 338 2.98 26.10 -2.27
N LEU A 339 2.09 26.69 -3.07
CA LEU A 339 1.08 25.94 -3.80
C LEU A 339 1.64 25.55 -5.17
N VAL A 340 1.86 24.26 -5.38
CA VAL A 340 2.30 23.68 -6.66
C VAL A 340 1.06 23.19 -7.41
N GLY A 341 0.52 24.06 -8.26
CA GLY A 341 -0.73 23.86 -9.00
C GLY A 341 -0.58 22.96 -10.22
N TYR A 342 -1.67 22.87 -10.99
CA TYR A 342 -1.61 22.31 -12.35
C TYR A 342 -0.83 23.27 -13.24
N PRO A 343 0.05 22.74 -14.13
CA PRO A 343 0.81 23.58 -15.05
C PRO A 343 -0.12 24.21 -16.10
N ASP A 344 0.14 25.46 -16.45
CA ASP A 344 -0.49 26.14 -17.59
C ASP A 344 0.02 25.58 -18.94
N VAL A 345 -0.47 26.08 -20.07
CA VAL A 345 -0.05 25.63 -21.40
C VAL A 345 1.46 25.71 -21.59
N LYS A 346 2.08 26.82 -21.16
CA LYS A 346 3.53 27.00 -21.28
C LYS A 346 4.30 26.04 -20.40
N GLY A 347 3.82 25.85 -19.18
CA GLY A 347 4.36 24.88 -18.22
C GLY A 347 4.27 23.44 -18.77
N ARG A 348 3.11 23.05 -19.34
CA ARG A 348 2.96 21.73 -19.95
C ARG A 348 3.91 21.52 -21.12
N GLU A 349 4.05 22.52 -22.00
CA GLU A 349 5.01 22.48 -23.10
C GLU A 349 6.46 22.33 -22.60
N ALA A 350 6.84 23.09 -21.59
CA ALA A 350 8.17 23.00 -20.97
C ALA A 350 8.41 21.62 -20.33
N ILE A 351 7.41 21.06 -19.65
CA ILE A 351 7.46 19.70 -19.07
C ILE A 351 7.60 18.65 -20.17
N LEU A 352 6.81 18.75 -21.24
CA LEU A 352 6.92 17.85 -22.40
C LEU A 352 8.32 17.90 -23.02
N LYS A 353 8.92 19.09 -23.15
CA LYS A 353 10.31 19.25 -23.64
C LYS A 353 11.32 18.54 -22.74
N VAL A 354 11.12 18.57 -21.41
CA VAL A 354 11.99 17.85 -20.46
C VAL A 354 11.88 16.34 -20.67
N HIS A 355 10.65 15.80 -20.74
CA HIS A 355 10.42 14.35 -20.85
C HIS A 355 10.74 13.77 -22.25
N THR A 356 10.87 14.63 -23.26
CA THR A 356 11.24 14.24 -24.64
C THR A 356 12.72 14.40 -24.95
N ARG A 357 13.55 15.00 -24.08
CA ARG A 357 15.00 15.27 -24.32
C ARG A 357 15.78 14.07 -24.87
N ASN A 358 15.47 12.87 -24.40
CA ASN A 358 16.18 11.64 -24.78
C ASN A 358 15.34 10.70 -25.63
N LYS A 359 14.31 11.22 -26.31
CA LYS A 359 13.41 10.42 -27.15
C LYS A 359 13.40 10.96 -28.59
N PRO A 360 13.47 10.10 -29.58
CA PRO A 360 13.42 10.53 -30.96
C PRO A 360 12.00 10.99 -31.32
N LEU A 361 11.84 12.26 -31.66
CA LEU A 361 10.58 12.82 -32.16
C LEU A 361 10.66 12.95 -33.69
N ALA A 362 9.55 12.70 -34.34
CA ALA A 362 9.41 12.96 -35.77
C ALA A 362 9.17 14.47 -36.07
N PRO A 363 9.44 14.96 -37.26
CA PRO A 363 9.31 16.39 -37.60
C PRO A 363 7.89 16.93 -37.56
N ASP A 364 6.87 16.07 -37.55
CA ASP A 364 5.45 16.39 -37.48
C ASP A 364 4.95 16.68 -36.07
N VAL A 365 5.82 16.46 -35.06
CA VAL A 365 5.47 16.66 -33.65
C VAL A 365 5.59 18.11 -33.24
N ASP A 366 4.47 18.70 -32.88
CA ASP A 366 4.39 20.02 -32.26
C ASP A 366 3.98 19.87 -30.78
N LEU A 367 4.93 20.09 -29.85
CA LEU A 367 4.71 19.97 -28.42
C LEU A 367 3.77 21.06 -27.87
N GLU A 368 3.68 22.23 -28.53
CA GLU A 368 2.74 23.28 -28.14
C GLU A 368 1.29 22.82 -28.37
N THR A 369 1.03 22.17 -29.51
CA THR A 369 -0.29 21.60 -29.81
C THR A 369 -0.65 20.50 -28.80
N ILE A 370 0.30 19.62 -28.45
CA ILE A 370 0.08 18.59 -27.42
C ILE A 370 -0.16 19.22 -26.05
N ALA A 371 0.57 20.28 -25.68
CA ALA A 371 0.36 21.00 -24.43
C ALA A 371 -1.04 21.65 -24.35
N LYS A 372 -1.55 22.17 -25.47
CA LYS A 372 -2.93 22.69 -25.57
C LYS A 372 -3.98 21.59 -25.38
N SER A 373 -3.71 20.40 -25.91
CA SER A 373 -4.64 19.26 -25.85
C SER A 373 -4.63 18.51 -24.51
N THR A 374 -3.70 18.82 -23.60
CA THR A 374 -3.51 18.13 -22.32
C THR A 374 -3.88 19.00 -21.13
N VAL A 375 -4.96 19.77 -21.23
CA VAL A 375 -5.47 20.60 -20.13
C VAL A 375 -5.80 19.71 -18.91
N GLY A 376 -5.38 20.16 -17.72
CA GLY A 376 -5.57 19.42 -16.48
C GLY A 376 -4.56 18.29 -16.23
N PHE A 377 -3.61 18.04 -17.17
CA PHE A 377 -2.55 17.07 -16.93
C PHE A 377 -1.51 17.62 -15.97
N THR A 378 -1.10 16.76 -15.04
CA THR A 378 0.04 17.01 -14.16
C THR A 378 1.36 16.67 -14.85
N GLY A 379 2.48 17.02 -14.22
CA GLY A 379 3.80 16.61 -14.72
C GLY A 379 3.96 15.09 -14.86
N ALA A 380 3.38 14.32 -13.93
CA ALA A 380 3.38 12.86 -13.99
C ALA A 380 2.52 12.30 -15.13
N ASP A 381 1.37 12.93 -15.42
CA ASP A 381 0.52 12.53 -16.54
C ASP A 381 1.22 12.78 -17.88
N LEU A 382 1.92 13.91 -18.00
CA LEU A 382 2.70 14.25 -19.19
C LEU A 382 3.91 13.32 -19.37
N GLU A 383 4.59 12.92 -18.30
CA GLU A 383 5.64 11.91 -18.33
C GLU A 383 5.08 10.58 -18.85
N ASN A 384 3.95 10.15 -18.27
CA ASN A 384 3.27 8.91 -18.67
C ASN A 384 2.80 8.98 -20.13
N LEU A 385 2.25 10.10 -20.58
CA LEU A 385 1.85 10.33 -21.99
C LEU A 385 3.02 10.10 -22.94
N VAL A 386 4.16 10.75 -22.68
CA VAL A 386 5.36 10.61 -23.52
C VAL A 386 5.92 9.19 -23.47
N ASN A 387 5.82 8.51 -22.33
CA ASN A 387 6.22 7.12 -22.20
C ASN A 387 5.30 6.18 -22.99
N GLU A 388 3.99 6.36 -22.88
CA GLU A 388 2.99 5.57 -23.63
C GLU A 388 3.12 5.79 -25.13
N ALA A 389 3.35 7.03 -25.59
CA ALA A 389 3.64 7.31 -27.00
C ALA A 389 4.89 6.57 -27.49
N SER A 390 5.94 6.52 -26.66
CA SER A 390 7.17 5.75 -26.98
C SER A 390 6.88 4.26 -27.12
N LEU A 391 6.07 3.69 -26.22
CA LEU A 391 5.66 2.28 -26.26
C LEU A 391 4.79 1.98 -27.49
N LEU A 392 3.91 2.90 -27.89
CA LEU A 392 3.09 2.77 -29.10
C LEU A 392 3.95 2.80 -30.36
N ALA A 393 4.91 3.75 -30.46
CA ALA A 393 5.84 3.83 -31.57
C ALA A 393 6.68 2.56 -31.68
N ALA A 394 7.21 2.05 -30.58
CA ALA A 394 7.98 0.80 -30.55
C ALA A 394 7.14 -0.41 -31.00
N ARG A 395 5.87 -0.52 -30.54
CA ARG A 395 4.94 -1.59 -30.96
C ARG A 395 4.65 -1.57 -32.46
N LYS A 396 4.60 -0.37 -33.05
CA LYS A 396 4.42 -0.19 -34.49
C LYS A 396 5.74 -0.24 -35.28
N ASN A 397 6.85 -0.63 -34.65
CA ASN A 397 8.19 -0.67 -35.24
C ASN A 397 8.66 0.68 -35.85
N LYS A 398 8.14 1.80 -35.33
CA LYS A 398 8.58 3.14 -35.73
C LYS A 398 9.90 3.50 -35.04
N LYS A 399 10.77 4.28 -35.72
CA LYS A 399 12.06 4.75 -35.19
C LYS A 399 11.96 6.06 -34.42
N ALA A 400 10.83 6.77 -34.54
CA ALA A 400 10.55 8.04 -33.90
C ALA A 400 9.08 8.09 -33.49
N ILE A 401 8.78 8.90 -32.46
CA ILE A 401 7.42 9.16 -31.99
C ILE A 401 6.82 10.20 -32.94
N THR A 402 5.69 9.90 -33.57
CA THR A 402 4.95 10.84 -34.43
C THR A 402 3.82 11.50 -33.64
N LYS A 403 3.18 12.49 -34.25
CA LYS A 403 2.00 13.16 -33.70
C LYS A 403 0.88 12.17 -33.36
N ASP A 404 0.62 11.18 -34.22
CA ASP A 404 -0.43 10.17 -34.03
C ASP A 404 -0.22 9.36 -32.73
N GLU A 405 1.03 8.96 -32.39
CA GLU A 405 1.32 8.22 -31.18
C GLU A 405 1.12 9.08 -29.93
N LEU A 406 1.42 10.38 -29.99
CA LEU A 406 1.19 11.30 -28.87
C LEU A 406 -0.31 11.56 -28.66
N GLU A 407 -1.08 11.75 -29.72
CA GLU A 407 -2.53 11.91 -29.64
C GLU A 407 -3.20 10.64 -29.11
N GLU A 408 -2.85 9.46 -29.62
CA GLU A 408 -3.36 8.18 -29.13
C GLU A 408 -2.97 7.92 -27.66
N ALA A 409 -1.73 8.28 -27.28
CA ALA A 409 -1.29 8.17 -25.89
C ALA A 409 -2.07 9.13 -24.96
N SER A 410 -2.36 10.36 -25.42
CA SER A 410 -3.18 11.31 -24.66
C SER A 410 -4.57 10.73 -24.38
N ILE A 411 -5.21 10.19 -25.41
CA ILE A 411 -6.53 9.54 -25.26
C ILE A 411 -6.42 8.32 -24.34
N LYS A 412 -5.36 7.51 -24.46
CA LYS A 412 -5.15 6.33 -23.62
C LYS A 412 -4.96 6.69 -22.15
N VAL A 413 -4.29 7.79 -21.82
CA VAL A 413 -4.11 8.26 -20.44
C VAL A 413 -5.45 8.70 -19.84
N VAL A 414 -6.32 9.35 -20.62
CA VAL A 414 -7.63 9.84 -20.14
C VAL A 414 -8.69 8.75 -20.11
N ALA A 415 -8.88 8.04 -21.24
CA ALA A 415 -9.98 7.10 -21.44
C ALA A 415 -9.60 5.62 -21.25
N GLY A 416 -8.31 5.34 -21.11
CA GLY A 416 -7.80 3.97 -21.01
C GLY A 416 -7.54 3.29 -22.37
N PRO A 417 -7.07 2.03 -22.35
CA PRO A 417 -6.74 1.30 -23.58
C PRO A 417 -7.99 0.88 -24.38
N GLU A 418 -7.85 0.80 -25.70
CA GLU A 418 -8.88 0.26 -26.59
C GLU A 418 -9.16 -1.22 -26.31
N LYS A 419 -10.44 -1.59 -26.28
CA LYS A 419 -10.89 -2.99 -26.12
C LYS A 419 -11.20 -3.62 -27.49
N LYS A 420 -10.17 -3.87 -28.29
CA LYS A 420 -10.32 -4.43 -29.65
C LYS A 420 -10.93 -5.83 -29.74
N SER A 421 -10.89 -6.59 -28.64
CA SER A 421 -11.42 -7.97 -28.60
C SER A 421 -12.90 -8.05 -28.18
N LYS A 422 -13.52 -6.91 -27.82
CA LYS A 422 -14.94 -6.89 -27.44
C LYS A 422 -15.77 -6.99 -28.73
N VAL A 423 -16.54 -8.07 -28.86
CA VAL A 423 -17.55 -8.19 -29.92
C VAL A 423 -18.72 -7.27 -29.58
N ILE A 424 -18.98 -6.29 -30.44
CA ILE A 424 -20.06 -5.32 -30.30
C ILE A 424 -21.12 -5.72 -31.32
N THR A 425 -22.37 -5.79 -30.91
CA THR A 425 -23.50 -6.02 -31.83
C THR A 425 -23.78 -4.77 -32.64
N GLU A 426 -24.37 -4.92 -33.83
CA GLU A 426 -24.75 -3.76 -34.67
C GLU A 426 -25.72 -2.81 -33.94
N ASP A 427 -26.59 -3.37 -33.11
CA ASP A 427 -27.53 -2.55 -32.30
C ASP A 427 -26.78 -1.76 -31.22
N GLU A 428 -25.80 -2.36 -30.50
CA GLU A 428 -24.96 -1.64 -29.56
C GLU A 428 -24.08 -0.58 -30.25
N LYS A 429 -23.59 -0.88 -31.45
CA LYS A 429 -22.82 0.06 -32.27
C LYS A 429 -23.65 1.25 -32.68
N LYS A 430 -24.89 1.00 -33.12
CA LYS A 430 -25.87 2.02 -33.46
C LYS A 430 -26.22 2.88 -32.25
N LEU A 431 -26.53 2.26 -31.10
CA LEU A 431 -26.84 2.94 -29.86
C LEU A 431 -25.70 3.89 -29.48
N THR A 432 -24.45 3.37 -29.44
CA THR A 432 -23.29 4.18 -29.07
C THR A 432 -23.04 5.31 -30.08
N ALA A 433 -23.23 5.07 -31.38
CA ALA A 433 -23.02 6.10 -32.42
C ALA A 433 -23.99 7.28 -32.27
N TYR A 434 -25.26 7.02 -31.96
CA TYR A 434 -26.22 8.07 -31.70
C TYR A 434 -26.00 8.76 -30.36
N HIS A 435 -25.62 8.03 -29.32
CA HIS A 435 -25.28 8.57 -28.00
C HIS A 435 -24.11 9.56 -28.12
N GLU A 436 -22.98 9.13 -28.66
CA GLU A 436 -21.80 10.00 -28.86
C GLU A 436 -22.06 11.14 -29.86
N GLY A 437 -22.86 10.85 -30.91
CA GLY A 437 -23.34 11.88 -31.84
C GLY A 437 -24.18 12.96 -31.14
N GLY A 438 -25.01 12.56 -30.17
CA GLY A 438 -25.81 13.49 -29.36
C GLY A 438 -24.95 14.44 -28.54
N HIS A 439 -23.92 13.93 -27.85
CA HIS A 439 -22.94 14.74 -27.13
C HIS A 439 -22.21 15.70 -28.07
N ALA A 440 -21.74 15.21 -29.21
CA ALA A 440 -20.99 15.98 -30.18
C ALA A 440 -21.80 17.12 -30.78
N LEU A 441 -23.07 16.88 -31.14
CA LEU A 441 -23.96 17.92 -31.67
C LEU A 441 -24.29 18.97 -30.61
N CYS A 442 -24.68 18.56 -29.41
CA CYS A 442 -24.92 19.49 -28.31
C CYS A 442 -23.69 20.35 -28.02
N THR A 443 -22.49 19.78 -28.08
CA THR A 443 -21.22 20.53 -27.96
C THR A 443 -21.04 21.55 -29.07
N TYR A 444 -21.28 21.15 -30.32
CA TYR A 444 -21.09 22.02 -31.50
C TYR A 444 -22.02 23.24 -31.50
N TYR A 445 -23.27 23.05 -31.09
CA TYR A 445 -24.29 24.14 -31.07
C TYR A 445 -24.31 24.95 -29.76
N SER A 446 -23.56 24.51 -28.74
CA SER A 446 -23.36 25.26 -27.49
C SER A 446 -22.31 26.35 -27.72
N LYS A 447 -22.61 27.60 -27.29
CA LYS A 447 -21.75 28.77 -27.58
C LYS A 447 -20.48 28.85 -26.72
N SER A 448 -20.56 28.38 -25.48
CA SER A 448 -19.49 28.49 -24.49
C SER A 448 -18.70 27.21 -24.31
N GLN A 449 -19.10 26.15 -25.03
CA GLN A 449 -18.38 24.89 -24.98
C GLN A 449 -17.17 24.88 -25.93
N ASP A 450 -16.17 24.08 -25.58
CA ASP A 450 -14.98 23.93 -26.40
C ASP A 450 -15.25 23.03 -27.62
N LYS A 451 -14.48 23.21 -28.70
CA LYS A 451 -14.69 22.47 -29.96
C LYS A 451 -14.50 20.97 -29.77
N VAL A 452 -15.32 20.19 -30.48
CA VAL A 452 -15.16 18.74 -30.59
C VAL A 452 -13.82 18.43 -31.24
N HIS A 453 -13.00 17.66 -30.54
CA HIS A 453 -11.68 17.21 -31.03
C HIS A 453 -11.78 15.82 -31.66
N GLN A 454 -12.49 14.91 -31.02
CA GLN A 454 -12.68 13.55 -31.50
C GLN A 454 -13.95 12.94 -30.92
N VAL A 455 -14.65 12.16 -31.76
CA VAL A 455 -15.73 11.27 -31.34
C VAL A 455 -15.36 9.85 -31.72
N SER A 456 -15.57 8.88 -30.84
CA SER A 456 -15.25 7.48 -31.10
C SER A 456 -16.26 6.55 -30.42
N ILE A 457 -16.65 5.51 -31.14
CA ILE A 457 -17.50 4.43 -30.62
C ILE A 457 -16.70 3.16 -30.30
N ILE A 458 -15.37 3.25 -30.33
CA ILE A 458 -14.49 2.16 -29.92
C ILE A 458 -14.45 2.13 -28.39
N PRO A 459 -14.81 1.01 -27.74
CA PRO A 459 -14.84 0.94 -26.29
C PRO A 459 -13.44 1.11 -25.67
N ARG A 460 -13.36 1.94 -24.62
CA ARG A 460 -12.15 2.16 -23.84
C ARG A 460 -12.45 2.09 -22.34
N GLY A 461 -11.59 1.43 -21.58
CA GLY A 461 -11.80 1.31 -20.14
C GLY A 461 -13.19 0.76 -19.80
N GLN A 462 -14.06 1.56 -19.19
CA GLN A 462 -15.46 1.22 -18.88
C GLN A 462 -16.47 1.88 -19.85
N ALA A 463 -16.02 2.79 -20.69
CA ALA A 463 -16.88 3.50 -21.62
C ALA A 463 -17.14 2.71 -22.91
N GLY A 464 -18.35 2.80 -23.46
CA GLY A 464 -18.73 2.22 -24.75
C GLY A 464 -18.20 3.04 -25.93
N GLY A 465 -18.12 4.35 -25.77
CA GLY A 465 -17.54 5.34 -26.69
C GLY A 465 -17.05 6.55 -25.89
N PHE A 466 -16.64 7.59 -26.57
CA PHE A 466 -16.33 8.87 -25.95
C PHE A 466 -16.40 10.01 -26.95
N THR A 467 -16.82 11.18 -26.47
CA THR A 467 -16.74 12.46 -27.16
C THR A 467 -15.77 13.35 -26.40
N MET A 468 -14.70 13.78 -27.08
CA MET A 468 -13.64 14.60 -26.50
C MET A 468 -13.70 16.01 -27.09
N SER A 469 -13.74 17.00 -26.22
CA SER A 469 -13.54 18.41 -26.56
C SER A 469 -12.23 18.90 -25.98
N LEU A 470 -11.54 19.77 -26.70
CA LEU A 470 -10.30 20.36 -26.25
C LEU A 470 -10.45 21.85 -26.01
N PRO A 471 -10.13 22.33 -24.81
CA PRO A 471 -10.18 23.76 -24.53
C PRO A 471 -9.10 24.50 -25.35
N VAL A 472 -9.53 25.59 -25.97
CA VAL A 472 -8.61 26.45 -26.76
C VAL A 472 -7.68 27.24 -25.84
N LYS A 473 -8.10 27.50 -24.61
CA LYS A 473 -7.36 28.27 -23.58
C LYS A 473 -7.60 27.67 -22.20
N ASP A 474 -6.60 27.74 -21.35
CA ASP A 474 -6.79 27.46 -19.93
C ASP A 474 -7.70 28.54 -19.32
N LYS A 475 -8.84 28.12 -18.75
CA LYS A 475 -9.84 29.01 -18.16
C LYS A 475 -9.66 29.01 -16.65
N SER A 476 -9.47 30.18 -16.06
CA SER A 476 -9.41 30.33 -14.59
C SER A 476 -10.82 30.40 -13.96
N TYR A 477 -11.83 30.76 -14.73
CA TYR A 477 -13.22 30.90 -14.27
C TYR A 477 -14.17 30.25 -15.25
N VAL A 478 -15.23 29.62 -14.73
CA VAL A 478 -16.32 29.04 -15.50
C VAL A 478 -17.61 29.83 -15.19
N SER A 479 -18.33 30.26 -16.21
CA SER A 479 -19.56 31.03 -16.05
C SER A 479 -20.79 30.15 -15.76
N LYS A 480 -21.87 30.75 -15.21
CA LYS A 480 -23.15 30.07 -15.02
C LYS A 480 -23.65 29.42 -16.32
N ASN A 481 -23.56 30.16 -17.44
CA ASN A 481 -24.01 29.65 -18.74
C ASN A 481 -23.16 28.48 -19.24
N GLU A 482 -21.83 28.55 -19.04
CA GLU A 482 -20.94 27.48 -19.45
C GLU A 482 -21.19 26.18 -18.67
N MET A 483 -21.44 26.29 -17.35
CA MET A 483 -21.83 25.13 -16.54
C MET A 483 -23.18 24.57 -16.96
N TYR A 484 -24.13 25.43 -17.27
CA TYR A 484 -25.45 25.01 -17.77
C TYR A 484 -25.35 24.30 -19.12
N GLU A 485 -24.64 24.89 -20.11
CA GLU A 485 -24.39 24.25 -21.39
C GLU A 485 -23.66 22.92 -21.28
N ASN A 486 -22.76 22.80 -20.28
CA ASN A 486 -22.12 21.51 -19.99
C ASN A 486 -23.14 20.44 -19.54
N ILE A 487 -24.16 20.82 -18.76
CA ILE A 487 -25.28 19.91 -18.42
C ILE A 487 -26.06 19.50 -19.68
N VAL A 488 -26.32 20.45 -20.59
CA VAL A 488 -26.99 20.17 -21.88
C VAL A 488 -26.19 19.15 -22.69
N VAL A 489 -24.88 19.33 -22.78
CA VAL A 489 -23.97 18.41 -23.48
C VAL A 489 -24.01 17.01 -22.84
N LEU A 490 -23.90 16.92 -21.51
CA LEU A 490 -23.95 15.65 -20.78
C LEU A 490 -25.27 14.88 -20.98
N LEU A 491 -26.37 15.60 -21.15
CA LEU A 491 -27.68 14.99 -21.42
C LEU A 491 -27.90 14.62 -22.89
N GLY A 492 -27.09 15.17 -23.81
CA GLY A 492 -27.22 14.99 -25.26
C GLY A 492 -27.25 13.54 -25.72
N GLY A 493 -26.38 12.68 -25.14
CA GLY A 493 -26.36 11.25 -25.47
C GLY A 493 -27.68 10.55 -25.13
N ARG A 494 -28.17 10.75 -23.89
CA ARG A 494 -29.44 10.17 -23.44
C ARG A 494 -30.64 10.66 -24.25
N VAL A 495 -30.64 11.94 -24.63
CA VAL A 495 -31.72 12.52 -25.47
C VAL A 495 -31.67 11.91 -26.87
N ALA A 496 -30.50 11.74 -27.44
CA ALA A 496 -30.35 11.07 -28.74
C ALA A 496 -30.85 9.62 -28.72
N GLU A 497 -30.56 8.85 -27.66
CA GLU A 497 -31.13 7.50 -27.47
C GLU A 497 -32.68 7.57 -27.49
N LYS A 498 -33.26 8.43 -26.66
CA LYS A 498 -34.72 8.58 -26.55
C LYS A 498 -35.37 8.92 -27.91
N LEU A 499 -34.79 9.86 -28.66
CA LEU A 499 -35.37 10.34 -29.93
C LEU A 499 -35.25 9.30 -31.06
N ILE A 500 -34.22 8.48 -31.09
CA ILE A 500 -33.92 7.58 -32.22
C ILE A 500 -34.32 6.15 -31.96
N LEU A 501 -34.17 5.67 -30.73
CA LEU A 501 -34.39 4.26 -30.36
C LEU A 501 -35.75 4.06 -29.65
N ASP A 502 -36.46 5.14 -29.31
CA ASP A 502 -37.67 5.15 -28.48
C ASP A 502 -37.49 4.40 -27.15
N ASP A 503 -36.24 4.31 -26.71
CA ASP A 503 -35.81 3.66 -25.45
C ASP A 503 -34.57 4.36 -24.89
N ILE A 504 -34.21 4.03 -23.65
CA ILE A 504 -33.08 4.62 -22.92
C ILE A 504 -32.27 3.53 -22.28
N SER A 505 -30.96 3.63 -22.42
CA SER A 505 -30.03 2.64 -21.86
C SER A 505 -29.43 3.06 -20.51
N THR A 506 -28.78 2.11 -19.85
CA THR A 506 -27.98 2.37 -18.64
C THR A 506 -26.63 3.02 -18.97
N GLY A 507 -26.27 3.15 -20.26
CA GLY A 507 -25.00 3.73 -20.72
C GLY A 507 -24.80 5.17 -20.26
N ALA A 508 -25.89 5.95 -20.22
CA ALA A 508 -25.89 7.35 -19.78
C ALA A 508 -25.76 7.55 -18.25
N SER A 509 -25.53 6.51 -17.44
CA SER A 509 -25.52 6.64 -15.98
C SER A 509 -24.43 7.61 -15.47
N ASN A 510 -23.25 7.56 -16.02
CA ASN A 510 -22.13 8.46 -15.65
C ASN A 510 -22.44 9.92 -16.04
N ASP A 511 -23.05 10.14 -17.21
CA ASP A 511 -23.40 11.48 -17.68
C ASP A 511 -24.48 12.11 -16.80
N LEU A 512 -25.45 11.33 -16.37
CA LEU A 512 -26.47 11.76 -15.42
C LEU A 512 -25.88 12.10 -14.05
N GLU A 513 -24.95 11.30 -13.56
CA GLU A 513 -24.26 11.57 -12.30
C GLU A 513 -23.46 12.88 -12.37
N ARG A 514 -22.71 13.08 -13.43
CA ARG A 514 -21.94 14.31 -13.69
C ARG A 514 -22.85 15.52 -13.85
N ALA A 515 -23.92 15.41 -14.64
CA ALA A 515 -24.89 16.47 -14.83
C ALA A 515 -25.54 16.88 -13.50
N THR A 516 -25.97 15.90 -12.69
CA THR A 516 -26.56 16.14 -11.37
C THR A 516 -25.57 16.78 -10.41
N SER A 517 -24.32 16.31 -10.38
CA SER A 517 -23.26 16.90 -9.56
C SER A 517 -22.96 18.34 -9.97
N THR A 518 -22.91 18.63 -11.27
CA THR A 518 -22.73 20.00 -11.79
C THR A 518 -23.88 20.90 -11.39
N ALA A 519 -25.14 20.49 -11.58
CA ALA A 519 -26.32 21.24 -11.17
C ALA A 519 -26.34 21.50 -9.66
N ARG A 520 -25.98 20.48 -8.84
CA ARG A 520 -25.86 20.61 -7.38
C ARG A 520 -24.81 21.66 -7.00
N ASN A 521 -23.64 21.62 -7.62
CA ASN A 521 -22.57 22.61 -7.36
C ASN A 521 -22.99 24.02 -7.78
N MET A 522 -23.71 24.18 -8.89
CA MET A 522 -24.25 25.48 -9.30
C MET A 522 -25.17 26.07 -8.24
N VAL A 523 -26.04 25.26 -7.65
CA VAL A 523 -27.04 25.70 -6.66
C VAL A 523 -26.38 25.89 -5.28
N THR A 524 -25.65 24.89 -4.80
CA THR A 524 -25.20 24.86 -3.39
C THR A 524 -23.84 25.50 -3.14
N ARG A 525 -22.92 25.45 -4.11
CA ARG A 525 -21.53 25.92 -3.95
C ARG A 525 -21.27 27.29 -4.57
N TYR A 526 -21.86 27.55 -5.75
CA TYR A 526 -21.58 28.79 -6.49
C TYR A 526 -22.69 29.83 -6.37
N GLY A 527 -23.86 29.49 -5.74
CA GLY A 527 -24.96 30.41 -5.55
C GLY A 527 -25.56 30.91 -6.88
N PHE A 528 -25.65 30.03 -7.89
CA PHE A 528 -26.13 30.37 -9.23
C PHE A 528 -27.67 30.21 -9.39
N SER A 529 -28.37 29.87 -8.31
CA SER A 529 -29.82 29.86 -8.28
C SER A 529 -30.40 31.27 -8.09
N ASP A 530 -31.38 31.65 -8.91
CA ASP A 530 -32.04 32.94 -8.78
C ASP A 530 -33.06 32.92 -7.61
N ASN A 531 -33.63 31.76 -7.27
CA ASN A 531 -34.59 31.58 -6.18
C ASN A 531 -33.91 31.52 -4.81
N LEU A 532 -32.81 30.77 -4.71
CA LEU A 532 -32.04 30.62 -3.46
C LEU A 532 -31.04 31.74 -3.21
N GLY A 533 -30.78 32.58 -4.23
CA GLY A 533 -29.84 33.70 -4.16
C GLY A 533 -28.35 33.29 -4.08
N PRO A 534 -27.44 34.26 -3.96
CA PRO A 534 -25.98 34.03 -3.92
C PRO A 534 -25.52 33.55 -2.54
N VAL A 535 -26.07 32.41 -2.10
CA VAL A 535 -25.77 31.78 -0.80
C VAL A 535 -25.12 30.43 -1.00
N VAL A 536 -24.12 30.09 -0.16
CA VAL A 536 -23.48 28.80 -0.12
C VAL A 536 -24.18 27.89 0.88
N TYR A 537 -24.80 26.82 0.41
CA TYR A 537 -25.55 25.84 1.21
C TYR A 537 -24.72 24.56 1.47
N GLY A 538 -23.57 24.39 0.87
CA GLY A 538 -22.70 23.25 1.12
C GLY A 538 -21.77 23.52 2.30
N GLN A 539 -21.64 22.59 3.22
CA GLN A 539 -20.37 22.52 3.96
C GLN A 539 -19.31 22.18 2.91
N GLY A 540 -18.20 22.96 2.85
CA GLY A 540 -17.07 22.60 2.01
C GLY A 540 -16.74 21.13 2.24
N ASP A 541 -16.14 20.46 1.25
CA ASP A 541 -15.71 19.05 1.30
C ASP A 541 -14.79 18.76 2.50
N HIS A 542 -15.33 18.95 3.70
CA HIS A 542 -14.75 18.40 4.91
C HIS A 542 -15.16 16.95 4.90
N GLU A 543 -14.25 16.10 4.43
CA GLU A 543 -14.40 14.65 4.50
C GLU A 543 -15.04 14.24 5.82
N VAL A 544 -16.07 13.42 5.69
CA VAL A 544 -16.73 12.71 6.79
C VAL A 544 -15.69 12.03 7.63
N PHE A 545 -15.39 12.60 8.79
CA PHE A 545 -14.53 12.00 9.78
C PHE A 545 -15.28 10.80 10.35
N LEU A 546 -14.86 9.59 9.99
CA LEU A 546 -15.33 8.36 10.64
C LEU A 546 -15.09 8.49 12.16
N GLY A 547 -16.09 8.94 12.88
CA GLY A 547 -16.00 9.06 14.35
C GLY A 547 -16.73 10.26 14.98
N ARG A 548 -17.23 11.24 14.24
CA ARG A 548 -17.88 12.38 14.87
C ARG A 548 -19.32 12.65 14.49
N ASP A 549 -19.84 12.15 13.42
CA ASP A 549 -21.28 12.27 13.21
C ASP A 549 -21.78 11.22 12.22
N TYR A 550 -22.55 10.28 12.70
CA TYR A 550 -23.50 9.49 11.91
C TYR A 550 -24.71 10.33 11.44
N THR A 551 -24.71 11.62 11.70
CA THR A 551 -25.71 12.56 11.24
C THR A 551 -25.01 13.67 10.45
N ASN A 552 -24.89 13.49 9.12
CA ASN A 552 -24.76 14.61 8.19
C ASN A 552 -26.04 15.44 8.29
N THR A 553 -26.20 16.22 9.36
CA THR A 553 -27.28 17.20 9.44
C THR A 553 -26.90 18.35 8.51
N PRO A 554 -27.66 18.56 7.43
CA PRO A 554 -27.45 19.73 6.58
C PRO A 554 -27.44 20.99 7.45
N SER A 555 -26.59 21.96 7.11
CA SER A 555 -26.55 23.25 7.81
C SER A 555 -27.71 24.16 7.48
N TYR A 556 -28.77 23.63 6.81
CA TYR A 556 -29.95 24.33 6.36
C TYR A 556 -31.23 23.54 6.69
N SER A 557 -32.37 24.24 6.70
CA SER A 557 -33.68 23.66 7.05
C SER A 557 -34.22 22.72 5.97
N ASP A 558 -35.16 21.85 6.33
CA ASP A 558 -35.82 20.93 5.39
C ASP A 558 -36.51 21.66 4.24
N ASN A 559 -37.01 22.87 4.47
CA ASN A 559 -37.59 23.70 3.41
C ASN A 559 -36.54 24.10 2.37
N VAL A 560 -35.37 24.54 2.82
CA VAL A 560 -34.26 24.89 1.92
C VAL A 560 -33.73 23.64 1.20
N ALA A 561 -33.72 22.49 1.85
CA ALA A 561 -33.37 21.22 1.20
C ALA A 561 -34.32 20.91 0.04
N ALA A 562 -35.63 21.05 0.27
CA ALA A 562 -36.63 20.84 -0.76
C ALA A 562 -36.52 21.86 -1.92
N GLU A 563 -36.18 23.11 -1.63
CA GLU A 563 -35.89 24.13 -2.64
C GLU A 563 -34.66 23.81 -3.47
N ILE A 564 -33.57 23.35 -2.83
CA ILE A 564 -32.33 22.90 -3.52
C ILE A 564 -32.68 21.73 -4.47
N ASP A 565 -33.41 20.73 -4.01
CA ASP A 565 -33.80 19.59 -4.84
C ASP A 565 -34.69 20.01 -6.02
N ASN A 566 -35.59 20.96 -5.82
CA ASN A 566 -36.42 21.51 -6.89
C ASN A 566 -35.60 22.30 -7.92
N GLU A 567 -34.66 23.14 -7.48
CA GLU A 567 -33.77 23.88 -8.37
C GLU A 567 -32.90 22.95 -9.22
N ILE A 568 -32.30 21.91 -8.59
CA ILE A 568 -31.49 20.91 -9.31
C ILE A 568 -32.34 20.22 -10.36
N ARG A 569 -33.57 19.80 -10.00
CA ARG A 569 -34.50 19.16 -10.94
C ARG A 569 -34.86 20.10 -12.10
N THR A 570 -35.19 21.35 -11.82
CA THR A 570 -35.52 22.34 -12.83
C THR A 570 -34.36 22.59 -13.80
N LEU A 571 -33.12 22.68 -13.29
CA LEU A 571 -31.93 22.84 -14.12
C LEU A 571 -31.73 21.64 -15.06
N ILE A 572 -31.88 20.42 -14.56
CA ILE A 572 -31.76 19.20 -15.36
C ILE A 572 -32.86 19.08 -16.41
N GLU A 573 -34.13 19.34 -16.03
CA GLU A 573 -35.27 19.29 -16.95
C GLU A 573 -35.19 20.36 -18.04
N SER A 574 -34.78 21.57 -17.69
CA SER A 574 -34.52 22.64 -18.65
C SER A 574 -33.40 22.30 -19.63
N ALA A 575 -32.27 21.77 -19.11
CA ALA A 575 -31.16 21.36 -19.95
C ALA A 575 -31.51 20.16 -20.85
N PHE A 576 -32.34 19.23 -20.35
CA PHE A 576 -32.86 18.12 -21.15
C PHE A 576 -33.71 18.63 -22.31
N THR A 577 -34.62 19.61 -22.05
CA THR A 577 -35.47 20.23 -23.07
C THR A 577 -34.63 20.97 -24.11
N ASP A 578 -33.60 21.71 -23.69
CA ASP A 578 -32.69 22.41 -24.63
C ASP A 578 -31.88 21.41 -25.47
N ALA A 579 -31.40 20.31 -24.90
CA ALA A 579 -30.74 19.24 -25.65
C ALA A 579 -31.71 18.61 -26.69
N GLU A 580 -32.97 18.33 -26.27
CA GLU A 580 -34.01 17.79 -27.15
C GLU A 580 -34.32 18.75 -28.32
N LYS A 581 -34.38 20.03 -28.06
CA LYS A 581 -34.56 21.06 -29.08
C LYS A 581 -33.39 21.10 -30.06
N ILE A 582 -32.14 21.14 -29.58
CA ILE A 582 -30.94 21.15 -30.44
C ILE A 582 -30.92 19.92 -31.34
N LEU A 583 -31.19 18.74 -30.80
CA LEU A 583 -31.11 17.49 -31.58
C LEU A 583 -32.29 17.39 -32.59
N ASN A 584 -33.48 17.85 -32.25
CA ASN A 584 -34.62 17.88 -33.18
C ASN A 584 -34.42 18.88 -34.33
N GLU A 585 -33.88 20.06 -34.04
CA GLU A 585 -33.56 21.06 -35.06
C GLU A 585 -32.47 20.60 -36.06
N HIS A 586 -31.59 19.68 -35.63
CA HIS A 586 -30.46 19.20 -36.40
C HIS A 586 -30.41 17.67 -36.55
N MET A 587 -31.57 17.04 -36.63
CA MET A 587 -31.71 15.59 -36.71
C MET A 587 -31.00 14.99 -37.94
N ASP A 588 -31.02 15.70 -39.07
CA ASP A 588 -30.29 15.33 -40.28
C ASP A 588 -28.80 15.21 -40.05
N LYS A 589 -28.21 16.14 -39.29
CA LYS A 589 -26.78 16.11 -38.93
C LYS A 589 -26.45 14.98 -37.98
N LEU A 590 -27.35 14.71 -37.00
CA LEU A 590 -27.21 13.59 -36.08
C LEU A 590 -27.14 12.26 -36.85
N HIS A 591 -28.02 12.05 -37.83
CA HIS A 591 -27.98 10.86 -38.66
C HIS A 591 -26.70 10.73 -39.49
N VAL A 592 -26.21 11.83 -40.09
CA VAL A 592 -24.94 11.83 -40.84
C VAL A 592 -23.77 11.47 -39.96
N VAL A 593 -23.63 12.09 -38.79
CA VAL A 593 -22.55 11.80 -37.84
C VAL A 593 -22.61 10.35 -37.34
N ALA A 594 -23.79 9.88 -36.95
CA ALA A 594 -23.98 8.51 -36.49
C ALA A 594 -23.62 7.48 -37.58
N LYS A 595 -24.05 7.67 -38.82
CA LYS A 595 -23.68 6.79 -39.96
C LYS A 595 -22.20 6.80 -40.23
N TYR A 596 -21.54 7.98 -40.14
CA TYR A 596 -20.09 8.07 -40.28
C TYR A 596 -19.39 7.26 -39.18
N LEU A 597 -19.80 7.41 -37.92
CA LEU A 597 -19.29 6.66 -36.78
C LEU A 597 -19.52 5.15 -36.92
N MET A 598 -20.68 4.72 -37.42
CA MET A 598 -20.96 3.30 -37.67
C MET A 598 -20.02 2.70 -38.69
N LYS A 599 -19.58 3.48 -39.73
CA LYS A 599 -18.68 3.01 -40.78
C LYS A 599 -17.20 3.07 -40.36
N TYR A 600 -16.76 4.20 -39.80
CA TYR A 600 -15.33 4.47 -39.53
C TYR A 600 -14.94 4.37 -38.08
N GLU A 601 -15.93 4.16 -37.15
CA GLU A 601 -15.79 3.99 -35.72
C GLU A 601 -15.22 5.19 -34.96
N LYS A 602 -14.61 6.14 -35.65
CA LYS A 602 -14.08 7.40 -35.12
C LYS A 602 -14.18 8.53 -36.11
N VAL A 603 -14.30 9.76 -35.63
CA VAL A 603 -14.24 10.99 -36.41
C VAL A 603 -13.36 12.01 -35.67
N ASP A 604 -12.39 12.58 -36.35
CA ASP A 604 -11.56 13.68 -35.84
C ASP A 604 -12.29 15.02 -35.95
N GLY A 605 -11.83 16.06 -35.23
CA GLY A 605 -12.50 17.36 -35.17
C GLY A 605 -12.58 18.06 -36.55
N ALA A 606 -11.58 17.92 -37.42
CA ALA A 606 -11.60 18.53 -38.74
C ALA A 606 -12.63 17.87 -39.66
N THR A 607 -12.71 16.54 -39.62
CA THR A 607 -13.74 15.77 -40.36
C THR A 607 -15.12 16.03 -39.80
N PHE A 608 -15.25 16.12 -38.45
CA PHE A 608 -16.49 16.46 -37.80
C PHE A 608 -17.01 17.85 -38.21
N GLU A 609 -16.16 18.88 -38.27
CA GLU A 609 -16.54 20.19 -38.78
C GLU A 609 -17.01 20.13 -40.25
N LYS A 610 -16.38 19.34 -41.12
CA LYS A 610 -16.84 19.15 -42.50
C LYS A 610 -18.21 18.50 -42.60
N LEU A 611 -18.49 17.49 -41.75
CA LEU A 611 -19.81 16.85 -41.66
C LEU A 611 -20.86 17.87 -41.22
N MET A 612 -20.55 18.70 -40.21
CA MET A 612 -21.46 19.71 -39.69
C MET A 612 -21.75 20.83 -40.72
N ASN A 613 -20.73 21.28 -41.46
CA ASN A 613 -20.85 22.29 -42.51
C ASN A 613 -21.53 21.75 -43.78
N GLY A 614 -21.66 20.42 -43.91
CA GLY A 614 -22.19 19.80 -45.16
C GLY A 614 -21.17 19.72 -46.30
N GLU A 615 -19.89 19.92 -46.01
CA GLU A 615 -18.79 19.78 -46.96
C GLU A 615 -18.43 18.31 -47.25
N LEU A 616 -18.82 17.41 -46.34
CA LEU A 616 -18.71 15.96 -46.50
C LEU A 616 -20.10 15.35 -46.33
N THR A 617 -20.66 14.89 -47.45
CA THR A 617 -22.04 14.35 -47.50
C THR A 617 -22.06 12.84 -47.34
N GLU A 618 -23.23 12.29 -46.94
CA GLU A 618 -23.42 10.84 -46.78
C GLU A 618 -23.05 10.06 -48.08
N SER A 619 -23.41 10.58 -49.24
CA SER A 619 -23.12 9.96 -50.53
C SER A 619 -21.61 9.86 -50.83
N GLU A 620 -20.81 10.81 -50.36
CA GLU A 620 -19.37 10.81 -50.57
C GLU A 620 -18.65 9.78 -49.73
N PHE A 621 -18.99 9.68 -48.42
CA PHE A 621 -18.31 8.71 -47.58
C PHE A 621 -18.91 7.31 -47.68
N MET A 622 -20.18 7.12 -48.04
CA MET A 622 -20.77 5.80 -48.27
C MET A 622 -20.40 5.20 -49.63
N GLY A 623 -20.02 6.04 -50.61
CA GLY A 623 -19.68 5.60 -51.96
C GLY A 623 -18.24 5.07 -52.16
N GLU A 624 -17.33 5.22 -51.18
CA GLU A 624 -16.00 4.62 -51.29
C GLU A 624 -16.06 3.11 -51.05
N PRO A 625 -15.51 2.29 -51.97
CA PRO A 625 -15.40 0.85 -51.74
C PRO A 625 -14.46 0.59 -50.59
N ASP A 626 -14.89 -0.32 -49.73
CA ASP A 626 -14.14 -0.85 -48.60
C ASP A 626 -12.72 -1.25 -49.05
N LYS A 627 -11.71 -0.44 -48.70
CA LYS A 627 -10.32 -0.85 -48.82
C LYS A 627 -10.00 -1.82 -47.68
N THR A 628 -10.49 -3.04 -47.83
CA THR A 628 -9.96 -4.18 -47.05
C THR A 628 -8.46 -4.25 -47.39
N PRO A 629 -7.57 -4.19 -46.43
CA PRO A 629 -6.17 -4.45 -46.70
C PRO A 629 -6.07 -5.88 -47.22
N GLU A 630 -5.58 -6.05 -48.49
CA GLU A 630 -5.21 -7.35 -49.00
C GLU A 630 -4.29 -8.03 -47.99
N ILE A 631 -4.81 -9.11 -47.41
CA ILE A 631 -3.98 -10.05 -46.65
C ILE A 631 -3.05 -10.65 -47.72
N GLN A 632 -1.81 -10.20 -47.74
CA GLN A 632 -0.76 -10.87 -48.49
C GLN A 632 -0.66 -12.28 -47.93
N ASP A 633 -1.03 -13.26 -48.72
CA ASP A 633 -0.86 -14.65 -48.46
C ASP A 633 0.56 -14.92 -47.98
N THR A 634 0.68 -15.34 -46.74
CA THR A 634 1.92 -15.94 -46.22
C THR A 634 2.15 -17.22 -47.00
N PRO A 635 3.33 -17.46 -47.59
CA PRO A 635 3.61 -18.71 -48.26
C PRO A 635 3.49 -19.88 -47.25
N GLU A 636 2.74 -20.90 -47.63
CA GLU A 636 2.66 -22.17 -46.90
C GLU A 636 4.08 -22.72 -46.68
N ILE A 637 4.44 -22.87 -45.40
CA ILE A 637 5.61 -23.66 -45.02
C ILE A 637 5.22 -25.11 -45.19
N VAL A 638 5.71 -25.76 -46.23
CA VAL A 638 5.63 -27.23 -46.41
C VAL A 638 6.57 -27.84 -45.37
N ASP A 639 5.99 -28.46 -44.35
CA ASP A 639 6.71 -29.32 -43.41
C ASP A 639 7.09 -30.65 -44.10
N ASP A 640 8.33 -30.70 -44.57
CA ASP A 640 9.00 -31.93 -45.01
C ASP A 640 9.66 -32.57 -43.76
N ILE A 641 8.88 -33.32 -42.99
CA ILE A 641 9.43 -34.19 -41.94
C ILE A 641 9.68 -35.56 -42.54
N SER A 642 10.90 -35.81 -43.01
CA SER A 642 11.41 -37.14 -43.25
C SER A 642 11.82 -37.76 -41.93
N VAL A 643 11.06 -38.76 -41.50
CA VAL A 643 11.45 -39.69 -40.42
C VAL A 643 12.49 -40.66 -41.02
N ASP A 644 13.74 -40.56 -40.56
CA ASP A 644 14.72 -41.64 -40.73
C ASP A 644 14.87 -42.35 -39.39
N ASP A 645 14.43 -43.62 -39.40
CA ASP A 645 14.77 -44.68 -38.43
C ASP A 645 16.27 -45.00 -38.52
N ASN A 646 17.00 -44.80 -37.38
CA ASN A 646 18.06 -45.74 -36.96
C ASN A 646 18.51 -45.37 -35.51
#